data_aae5a0cea4dfb1290bcce431106a7cec
#
_entry.id   aae5a0cea4dfb1290bcce431106a7cec
#
_cell.length_a   1.000
_cell.length_b   1.000
_cell.length_c   1.000
_cell.angle_alpha   90.00
_cell.angle_beta   90.00
_cell.angle_gamma   90.00
#
_symmetry.space_group_name_H-M   'P 1'
#
loop_
_entity.id
_entity.type
_entity.pdbx_description
1 polymer ?
#
loop_
_entity_poly.entity_id
_entity_poly.type
_entity_poly.pdbx_seq_one_letter_code
_entity_poly.pdbx_strand_id
1 'polypeptide(L)'
;IKAGRCWRCNGPVIQKEMNQWFLDTPKYAQQLVDGLDEIKFPENVTAMQKDWIGRSEGAEIVFTVEDSGEEIKVFTTRPDTLFGATFITLAPEHDLSRSLAVGTEFESSWQELYDEVSIMTEFDRIKNMNKKKGAPLGKNAIHPLTGEKIPIWTGNFVIASYGTGAVMAVPAHDERDFDFASKYGIKIKRALIMEEKGLSSEEMEKAETALGWMVNSPIEGFDGLYGEDAKSAVIQALENDGKGTKTINWKIRPWLVSRQRYWGTPIPVIHCSKCGVIPVPEEQLPVELPRNVTFGEGNPLASCEEFVNVECPKCGSKARRETDTMDTFVDSSWYFMRYTDAQNNSQCFSKDIVNHWMNVDFYCGGIEHAQMHLIYARFWTKALRDIGLHSIDEPFNELLCQGMVNKQAPWCETCSITLSVDHMGNPCPHCNGELRLRSAKMSKSLGNTVSPEEMIEKFGADTVRLFILFAANPTAGMDWSDTALEANHRVMLQLLTIPNQILSWGNEQSDIDLWLEARIKQRVVEFQSSMDNYDLRRAVEISHYELIKDMNWYIRRGGDNGGLGKQLLSTWSHLLSISTPHLAEEWWRIIGNDSLIANTVYVPLEEITMAEQAILDDEYVMKNILENARKVKSIAERHLDGPARKLTLTISPAWKRKLATMAIEFVNGGGNVKLFMSQLKQSELAELENAGEIFGFWGKKMLPQIFKWDDKSKLLITGAMDELELLFERKDFLKSELGLDEVIIVSSEDNLDESGRINSAMPLSPAIIYA
;
A
#
# COMPACT_ATOMS: atom_id res chain seq x y z
N ILE A 1 1.57 -13.87 -23.55
CA ILE A 1 2.39 -13.86 -24.81
C ILE A 1 3.82 -13.49 -24.41
N LYS A 2 4.84 -14.21 -24.88
CA LYS A 2 6.25 -13.83 -24.79
C LYS A 2 6.83 -13.79 -26.20
N ALA A 3 7.37 -12.65 -26.59
CA ALA A 3 7.96 -12.44 -27.92
C ALA A 3 7.09 -12.94 -29.10
N GLY A 4 5.81 -12.56 -29.10
CA GLY A 4 4.87 -12.94 -30.15
C GLY A 4 4.43 -14.43 -30.15
N ARG A 5 4.75 -15.18 -29.07
CA ARG A 5 4.41 -16.60 -28.95
C ARG A 5 3.54 -16.89 -27.73
N CYS A 6 2.72 -17.91 -27.83
CA CYS A 6 1.92 -18.40 -26.73
C CYS A 6 2.84 -18.98 -25.64
N TRP A 7 2.71 -18.52 -24.41
CA TRP A 7 3.50 -19.02 -23.27
C TRP A 7 3.27 -20.50 -22.96
N ARG A 8 2.15 -21.06 -23.42
CA ARG A 8 1.75 -22.44 -23.12
C ARG A 8 2.19 -23.43 -24.21
N CYS A 9 1.90 -23.12 -25.49
CA CYS A 9 2.19 -24.04 -26.60
C CYS A 9 3.33 -23.56 -27.52
N ASN A 10 3.93 -22.40 -27.25
CA ASN A 10 4.97 -21.76 -28.05
C ASN A 10 4.61 -21.48 -29.52
N GLY A 11 3.33 -21.63 -29.90
CA GLY A 11 2.82 -21.27 -31.24
C GLY A 11 2.86 -19.76 -31.46
N PRO A 12 2.95 -19.29 -32.73
CA PRO A 12 2.87 -17.88 -33.06
C PRO A 12 1.48 -17.33 -32.67
N VAL A 13 1.46 -16.11 -32.13
CA VAL A 13 0.23 -15.38 -31.82
C VAL A 13 0.08 -14.26 -32.82
N ILE A 14 -1.08 -14.18 -33.46
CA ILE A 14 -1.44 -13.16 -34.42
C ILE A 14 -2.58 -12.30 -33.87
N GLN A 15 -2.61 -11.03 -34.24
CA GLN A 15 -3.78 -10.19 -34.00
C GLN A 15 -4.86 -10.51 -35.03
N LYS A 16 -6.11 -10.52 -34.58
CA LYS A 16 -7.28 -10.77 -35.41
C LYS A 16 -8.37 -9.78 -35.05
N GLU A 17 -8.96 -9.16 -36.07
CA GLU A 17 -10.16 -8.36 -35.87
C GLU A 17 -11.36 -9.25 -35.53
N MET A 18 -12.07 -8.89 -34.47
CA MET A 18 -13.24 -9.62 -33.99
C MET A 18 -14.30 -8.64 -33.50
N ASN A 19 -15.56 -8.93 -33.76
CA ASN A 19 -16.66 -8.25 -33.08
C ASN A 19 -16.74 -8.74 -31.65
N GLN A 20 -16.63 -7.81 -30.71
CA GLN A 20 -16.61 -8.13 -29.27
C GLN A 20 -17.43 -7.12 -28.46
N TRP A 21 -17.87 -7.53 -27.30
CA TRP A 21 -18.61 -6.68 -26.38
C TRP A 21 -17.69 -5.92 -25.45
N PHE A 22 -17.97 -4.62 -25.34
CA PHE A 22 -17.25 -3.70 -24.45
C PHE A 22 -18.23 -2.97 -23.56
N LEU A 23 -17.81 -2.67 -22.35
CA LEU A 23 -18.45 -1.72 -21.45
C LEU A 23 -17.71 -0.40 -21.51
N ASP A 24 -18.42 0.70 -21.68
CA ASP A 24 -17.86 2.03 -21.83
C ASP A 24 -17.42 2.64 -20.49
N THR A 25 -16.35 2.09 -19.93
CA THR A 25 -15.75 2.57 -18.68
C THR A 25 -15.25 4.02 -18.75
N PRO A 26 -14.73 4.55 -19.88
CA PRO A 26 -14.35 5.97 -20.00
C PRO A 26 -15.48 6.95 -19.69
N LYS A 27 -16.73 6.58 -19.96
CA LYS A 27 -17.90 7.40 -19.62
C LYS A 27 -17.99 7.73 -18.11
N TYR A 28 -17.44 6.87 -17.26
CA TYR A 28 -17.43 7.00 -15.81
C TYR A 28 -16.09 7.50 -15.25
N ALA A 29 -15.10 7.78 -16.11
CA ALA A 29 -13.73 8.07 -15.70
C ALA A 29 -13.64 9.24 -14.71
N GLN A 30 -14.38 10.34 -14.94
CA GLN A 30 -14.40 11.48 -14.01
C GLN A 30 -14.96 11.07 -12.64
N GLN A 31 -16.11 10.37 -12.63
CA GLN A 31 -16.73 9.91 -11.37
C GLN A 31 -15.85 8.91 -10.62
N LEU A 32 -15.09 8.09 -11.34
CA LEU A 32 -14.11 7.15 -10.75
C LEU A 32 -12.93 7.89 -10.09
N VAL A 33 -12.52 9.04 -10.64
CA VAL A 33 -11.48 9.87 -10.01
C VAL A 33 -12.03 10.61 -8.80
N ASP A 34 -13.15 11.28 -8.95
CA ASP A 34 -13.76 12.12 -7.91
C ASP A 34 -14.14 11.28 -6.67
N GLY A 35 -14.74 10.10 -6.88
CA GLY A 35 -15.12 9.20 -5.79
C GLY A 35 -13.96 8.66 -4.95
N LEU A 36 -12.71 8.76 -5.41
CA LEU A 36 -11.55 8.37 -4.61
C LEU A 36 -11.32 9.29 -3.39
N ASP A 37 -11.84 10.50 -3.44
CA ASP A 37 -11.71 11.44 -2.34
C ASP A 37 -12.81 11.24 -1.26
N GLU A 38 -13.82 10.40 -1.54
CA GLU A 38 -14.95 10.07 -0.66
C GLU A 38 -14.75 8.77 0.13
N ILE A 39 -13.78 7.94 -0.24
CA ILE A 39 -13.53 6.61 0.32
C ILE A 39 -12.15 6.52 1.01
N LYS A 40 -12.06 5.65 2.02
CA LYS A 40 -10.82 5.45 2.79
C LYS A 40 -9.96 4.34 2.15
N PHE A 41 -9.42 4.63 0.98
CA PHE A 41 -8.44 3.75 0.35
C PHE A 41 -7.01 4.17 0.70
N PRO A 42 -6.06 3.23 0.83
CA PRO A 42 -4.64 3.54 1.02
C PRO A 42 -4.13 4.48 -0.09
N GLU A 43 -3.26 5.43 0.27
CA GLU A 43 -2.74 6.45 -0.66
C GLU A 43 -2.09 5.85 -1.91
N ASN A 44 -1.34 4.74 -1.75
CA ASN A 44 -0.73 4.05 -2.87
C ASN A 44 -1.76 3.45 -3.83
N VAL A 45 -2.88 2.93 -3.33
CA VAL A 45 -3.99 2.40 -4.16
C VAL A 45 -4.68 3.54 -4.89
N THR A 46 -4.98 4.63 -4.18
CA THR A 46 -5.56 5.83 -4.77
C THR A 46 -4.68 6.39 -5.90
N ALA A 47 -3.38 6.50 -5.66
CA ALA A 47 -2.42 6.93 -6.68
C ALA A 47 -2.38 5.97 -7.88
N MET A 48 -2.37 4.66 -7.65
CA MET A 48 -2.40 3.65 -8.71
C MET A 48 -3.67 3.74 -9.56
N GLN A 49 -4.83 3.97 -8.94
CA GLN A 49 -6.09 4.13 -9.68
C GLN A 49 -6.13 5.44 -10.47
N LYS A 50 -5.72 6.56 -9.87
CA LYS A 50 -5.62 7.85 -10.55
C LYS A 50 -4.69 7.78 -11.78
N ASP A 51 -3.53 7.12 -11.67
CA ASP A 51 -2.62 6.90 -12.81
C ASP A 51 -3.22 5.97 -13.88
N TRP A 52 -3.93 4.93 -13.49
CA TRP A 52 -4.56 4.00 -14.42
C TRP A 52 -5.71 4.65 -15.19
N ILE A 53 -6.57 5.41 -14.51
CA ILE A 53 -7.64 6.16 -15.13
C ILE A 53 -7.05 7.26 -16.01
N GLY A 54 -5.97 7.91 -15.54
CA GLY A 54 -5.09 8.76 -16.33
C GLY A 54 -5.82 9.97 -16.90
N ARG A 55 -6.31 10.86 -16.04
CA ARG A 55 -6.92 12.13 -16.43
C ARG A 55 -5.86 13.09 -16.97
N SER A 56 -5.99 13.50 -18.20
CA SER A 56 -5.09 14.45 -18.84
C SER A 56 -5.88 15.62 -19.40
N GLU A 57 -5.65 16.81 -18.88
CA GLU A 57 -6.20 18.06 -19.44
C GLU A 57 -5.26 18.62 -20.50
N GLY A 58 -5.83 19.07 -21.61
CA GLY A 58 -5.06 19.62 -22.72
C GLY A 58 -5.96 20.22 -23.79
N ALA A 59 -5.50 20.13 -25.00
CA ALA A 59 -6.24 20.57 -26.19
C ALA A 59 -6.25 19.49 -27.28
N GLU A 60 -7.39 19.29 -27.90
CA GLU A 60 -7.46 18.68 -29.23
C GLU A 60 -7.20 19.77 -30.24
N ILE A 61 -6.23 19.56 -31.11
CA ILE A 61 -5.79 20.51 -32.15
C ILE A 61 -5.97 19.86 -33.50
N VAL A 62 -6.54 20.60 -34.46
CA VAL A 62 -6.83 20.13 -35.82
C VAL A 62 -5.81 20.72 -36.79
N PHE A 63 -4.96 19.86 -37.36
CA PHE A 63 -4.12 20.16 -38.48
C PHE A 63 -4.82 19.71 -39.76
N THR A 64 -4.51 20.32 -40.90
CA THR A 64 -5.12 19.96 -42.18
C THR A 64 -4.04 19.52 -43.15
N VAL A 65 -4.22 18.41 -43.84
CA VAL A 65 -3.31 17.96 -44.90
C VAL A 65 -3.38 18.93 -46.09
N GLU A 66 -2.24 19.43 -46.57
CA GLU A 66 -2.14 20.51 -47.57
C GLU A 66 -2.95 20.24 -48.82
N ASP A 67 -2.84 19.06 -49.42
CA ASP A 67 -3.40 18.77 -50.75
C ASP A 67 -4.84 18.24 -50.70
N SER A 68 -5.14 17.43 -49.68
CA SER A 68 -6.42 16.71 -49.60
C SER A 68 -7.47 17.42 -48.74
N GLY A 69 -7.03 18.31 -47.85
CA GLY A 69 -7.92 18.94 -46.85
C GLY A 69 -8.37 18.02 -45.74
N GLU A 70 -7.83 16.80 -45.64
CA GLU A 70 -8.12 15.86 -44.57
C GLU A 70 -7.63 16.39 -43.21
N GLU A 71 -8.41 16.18 -42.18
CA GLU A 71 -8.08 16.64 -40.84
C GLU A 71 -7.23 15.63 -40.09
N ILE A 72 -6.19 16.11 -39.40
CA ILE A 72 -5.38 15.37 -38.47
C ILE A 72 -5.63 15.94 -37.06
N LYS A 73 -6.32 15.20 -36.22
CA LYS A 73 -6.57 15.57 -34.84
C LYS A 73 -5.44 15.08 -33.95
N VAL A 74 -4.86 15.97 -33.15
CA VAL A 74 -3.84 15.64 -32.19
C VAL A 74 -4.28 16.10 -30.82
N PHE A 75 -3.97 15.32 -29.77
CA PHE A 75 -4.17 15.74 -28.39
C PHE A 75 -2.82 16.07 -27.75
N THR A 76 -2.75 17.20 -27.06
CA THR A 76 -1.55 17.59 -26.31
C THR A 76 -1.92 18.16 -24.92
N THR A 77 -1.13 17.82 -23.91
CA THR A 77 -1.18 18.46 -22.57
C THR A 77 -0.35 19.75 -22.53
N ARG A 78 0.40 20.02 -23.61
CA ARG A 78 1.30 21.16 -23.74
C ARG A 78 0.94 22.03 -24.96
N PRO A 79 -0.26 22.62 -25.02
CA PRO A 79 -0.62 23.52 -26.10
C PRO A 79 0.30 24.75 -26.19
N ASP A 80 0.91 25.15 -25.08
CA ASP A 80 1.94 26.20 -25.00
C ASP A 80 3.16 25.97 -25.93
N THR A 81 3.42 24.72 -26.33
CA THR A 81 4.52 24.36 -27.22
C THR A 81 4.14 24.38 -28.71
N LEU A 82 2.89 24.70 -29.06
CA LEU A 82 2.35 24.60 -30.43
C LEU A 82 3.23 25.33 -31.49
N PHE A 83 3.73 26.52 -31.17
CA PHE A 83 4.59 27.28 -32.11
C PHE A 83 5.97 26.65 -32.32
N GLY A 84 6.33 25.63 -31.52
CA GLY A 84 7.51 24.79 -31.70
C GLY A 84 7.27 23.51 -32.50
N ALA A 85 6.04 23.29 -32.97
CA ALA A 85 5.72 22.14 -33.81
C ALA A 85 6.43 22.22 -35.16
N THR A 86 7.23 21.17 -35.47
CA THR A 86 8.02 21.14 -36.71
C THR A 86 7.69 19.95 -37.59
N PHE A 87 6.92 18.99 -37.10
CA PHE A 87 6.38 17.89 -37.88
C PHE A 87 5.19 17.23 -37.17
N ILE A 88 4.39 16.49 -37.92
CA ILE A 88 3.34 15.63 -37.41
C ILE A 88 3.80 14.18 -37.54
N THR A 89 3.58 13.36 -36.52
CA THR A 89 3.87 11.92 -36.61
C THR A 89 2.59 11.12 -36.42
N LEU A 90 2.31 10.23 -37.35
CA LEU A 90 1.19 9.28 -37.32
C LEU A 90 1.70 7.92 -36.89
N ALA A 91 0.86 7.15 -36.18
CA ALA A 91 1.12 5.73 -35.97
C ALA A 91 1.17 5.01 -37.33
N PRO A 92 2.03 3.99 -37.52
CA PRO A 92 2.04 3.22 -38.77
C PRO A 92 0.71 2.57 -39.11
N GLU A 93 -0.08 2.22 -38.09
CA GLU A 93 -1.41 1.59 -38.19
C GLU A 93 -2.54 2.60 -38.45
N HIS A 94 -2.28 3.88 -38.39
CA HIS A 94 -3.30 4.92 -38.61
C HIS A 94 -3.75 4.91 -40.09
N ASP A 95 -5.08 4.95 -40.34
CA ASP A 95 -5.64 4.87 -41.69
C ASP A 95 -5.06 5.94 -42.61
N LEU A 96 -4.89 7.16 -42.12
CA LEU A 96 -4.29 8.25 -42.89
C LEU A 96 -2.81 7.99 -43.18
N SER A 97 -2.05 7.34 -42.31
CA SER A 97 -0.66 6.96 -42.56
C SER A 97 -0.56 6.05 -43.81
N ARG A 98 -1.48 5.07 -43.89
CA ARG A 98 -1.59 4.17 -45.03
C ARG A 98 -2.01 4.91 -46.30
N SER A 99 -3.06 5.73 -46.24
CA SER A 99 -3.60 6.43 -47.43
C SER A 99 -2.62 7.43 -48.04
N LEU A 100 -1.79 8.06 -47.19
CA LEU A 100 -0.75 8.99 -47.65
C LEU A 100 0.50 8.30 -48.23
N ALA A 101 0.78 7.04 -47.79
CA ALA A 101 1.96 6.30 -48.23
C ALA A 101 1.73 5.50 -49.53
N VAL A 102 0.56 4.84 -49.65
CA VAL A 102 0.25 3.92 -50.77
C VAL A 102 0.25 4.64 -52.10
N GLY A 103 0.95 4.07 -53.10
CA GLY A 103 1.11 4.64 -54.42
C GLY A 103 2.17 5.74 -54.51
N THR A 104 2.96 5.99 -53.49
CA THR A 104 4.06 6.96 -53.46
C THR A 104 5.42 6.27 -53.36
N GLU A 105 6.50 7.02 -53.53
CA GLU A 105 7.88 6.53 -53.28
C GLU A 105 8.14 6.11 -51.81
N PHE A 106 7.29 6.50 -50.90
CA PHE A 106 7.41 6.22 -49.47
C PHE A 106 6.69 4.94 -49.01
N GLU A 107 5.90 4.30 -49.88
CA GLU A 107 5.10 3.10 -49.58
C GLU A 107 5.95 1.96 -49.01
N SER A 108 7.12 1.69 -49.61
CA SER A 108 8.00 0.62 -49.14
C SER A 108 8.49 0.86 -47.72
N SER A 109 8.92 2.08 -47.41
CA SER A 109 9.43 2.45 -46.10
C SER A 109 8.33 2.43 -45.04
N TRP A 110 7.10 2.83 -45.37
CA TRP A 110 5.94 2.71 -44.51
C TRP A 110 5.58 1.25 -44.25
N GLN A 111 5.56 0.40 -45.29
CA GLN A 111 5.20 -1.01 -45.19
C GLN A 111 6.18 -1.78 -44.28
N GLU A 112 7.49 -1.54 -44.44
CA GLU A 112 8.51 -2.15 -43.57
C GLU A 112 8.28 -1.79 -42.09
N LEU A 113 7.96 -0.52 -41.80
CA LEU A 113 7.70 -0.05 -40.46
C LEU A 113 6.39 -0.63 -39.93
N TYR A 114 5.34 -0.70 -40.74
CA TYR A 114 4.05 -1.28 -40.41
C TYR A 114 4.20 -2.77 -40.04
N ASP A 115 4.92 -3.54 -40.87
CA ASP A 115 5.15 -4.97 -40.64
C ASP A 115 5.93 -5.22 -39.35
N GLU A 116 6.92 -4.38 -39.04
CA GLU A 116 7.68 -4.46 -37.81
C GLU A 116 6.80 -4.21 -36.58
N VAL A 117 5.96 -3.18 -36.57
CA VAL A 117 5.16 -2.81 -35.43
C VAL A 117 3.93 -3.70 -35.26
N SER A 118 3.37 -4.28 -36.31
CA SER A 118 2.17 -5.11 -36.32
C SER A 118 2.34 -6.42 -35.52
N ILE A 119 3.59 -6.92 -35.41
CA ILE A 119 3.93 -8.12 -34.65
C ILE A 119 4.30 -7.85 -33.19
N MET A 120 4.46 -6.58 -32.81
CA MET A 120 4.84 -6.16 -31.45
C MET A 120 3.62 -5.96 -30.57
N THR A 121 3.73 -6.31 -29.29
CA THR A 121 2.76 -5.85 -28.28
C THR A 121 3.02 -4.37 -27.95
N GLU A 122 2.01 -3.66 -27.46
CA GLU A 122 2.19 -2.27 -26.99
C GLU A 122 3.31 -2.18 -25.94
N PHE A 123 3.41 -3.16 -25.04
CA PHE A 123 4.48 -3.22 -24.05
C PHE A 123 5.87 -3.36 -24.69
N ASP A 124 5.99 -4.20 -25.73
CA ASP A 124 7.25 -4.35 -26.46
C ASP A 124 7.61 -3.04 -27.21
N ARG A 125 6.61 -2.34 -27.74
CA ARG A 125 6.81 -1.01 -28.39
C ARG A 125 7.32 0.02 -27.38
N ILE A 126 6.69 0.12 -26.21
CA ILE A 126 7.11 1.03 -25.14
C ILE A 126 8.54 0.73 -24.70
N LYS A 127 8.87 -0.56 -24.50
CA LYS A 127 10.23 -0.99 -24.13
C LYS A 127 11.28 -0.67 -25.18
N ASN A 128 10.90 -0.73 -26.46
CA ASN A 128 11.80 -0.47 -27.61
C ASN A 128 11.76 0.99 -28.10
N MET A 129 11.07 1.89 -27.41
CA MET A 129 10.97 3.31 -27.78
C MET A 129 12.32 4.03 -27.89
N ASN A 130 13.38 3.51 -27.31
CA ASN A 130 14.74 4.05 -27.43
C ASN A 130 15.33 3.88 -28.85
N LYS A 131 14.78 2.98 -29.67
CA LYS A 131 15.19 2.80 -31.06
C LYS A 131 14.17 3.47 -31.98
N LYS A 132 14.24 4.80 -32.10
CA LYS A 132 13.34 5.57 -32.96
C LYS A 132 13.49 5.16 -34.40
N LYS A 133 12.39 4.76 -35.06
CA LYS A 133 12.26 4.48 -36.46
C LYS A 133 11.06 5.22 -37.06
N GLY A 134 11.18 5.72 -38.24
CA GLY A 134 10.10 6.40 -38.97
C GLY A 134 10.40 6.57 -40.43
N ALA A 135 9.36 6.90 -41.15
CA ALA A 135 9.45 7.21 -42.61
C ALA A 135 8.66 8.50 -42.91
N PRO A 136 9.13 9.34 -43.82
CA PRO A 136 8.34 10.47 -44.32
C PRO A 136 7.16 9.94 -45.12
N LEU A 137 6.05 10.71 -45.17
CA LEU A 137 4.87 10.38 -45.97
C LEU A 137 4.75 11.29 -47.19
N GLY A 138 5.75 12.16 -47.44
CA GLY A 138 5.83 13.02 -48.63
C GLY A 138 4.76 14.11 -48.69
N LYS A 139 4.04 14.37 -47.63
CA LYS A 139 2.97 15.36 -47.49
C LYS A 139 3.24 16.31 -46.33
N ASN A 140 2.61 17.48 -46.39
CA ASN A 140 2.66 18.47 -45.33
C ASN A 140 1.31 18.63 -44.67
N ALA A 141 1.34 18.96 -43.38
CA ALA A 141 0.21 19.46 -42.64
C ALA A 141 0.30 20.99 -42.50
N ILE A 142 -0.82 21.65 -42.47
CA ILE A 142 -0.92 23.10 -42.25
C ILE A 142 -1.04 23.38 -40.77
N HIS A 143 -0.12 24.14 -40.20
CA HIS A 143 -0.15 24.59 -38.83
C HIS A 143 -1.40 25.47 -38.59
N PRO A 144 -2.25 25.14 -37.57
CA PRO A 144 -3.59 25.71 -37.41
C PRO A 144 -3.63 27.23 -37.24
N LEU A 145 -2.67 27.82 -36.53
CA LEU A 145 -2.66 29.26 -36.25
C LEU A 145 -1.75 30.06 -37.17
N THR A 146 -0.67 29.48 -37.71
CA THR A 146 0.33 30.21 -38.50
C THR A 146 0.20 29.99 -39.99
N GLY A 147 -0.46 28.91 -40.42
CA GLY A 147 -0.48 28.49 -41.83
C GLY A 147 0.84 27.90 -42.33
N GLU A 148 1.86 27.75 -41.51
CA GLU A 148 3.15 27.15 -41.86
C GLU A 148 2.96 25.68 -42.27
N LYS A 149 3.67 25.25 -43.29
CA LYS A 149 3.68 23.87 -43.78
C LYS A 149 4.71 23.06 -43.00
N ILE A 150 4.26 21.98 -42.30
CA ILE A 150 5.13 21.08 -41.59
C ILE A 150 4.99 19.65 -42.11
N PRO A 151 6.10 18.88 -42.27
CA PRO A 151 6.07 17.56 -42.88
C PRO A 151 5.32 16.53 -42.02
N ILE A 152 4.67 15.58 -42.70
CA ILE A 152 4.00 14.45 -42.05
C ILE A 152 4.92 13.22 -42.13
N TRP A 153 5.12 12.58 -40.98
CA TRP A 153 5.91 11.37 -40.80
C TRP A 153 5.07 10.25 -40.22
N THR A 154 5.54 9.00 -40.34
CA THR A 154 5.09 7.90 -39.56
C THR A 154 6.21 7.41 -38.62
N GLY A 155 5.88 6.97 -37.39
CA GLY A 155 6.90 6.63 -36.39
C GLY A 155 6.49 5.51 -35.47
N ASN A 156 7.43 4.61 -35.13
CA ASN A 156 7.19 3.46 -34.26
C ASN A 156 6.88 3.82 -32.79
N PHE A 157 7.13 5.05 -32.38
CA PHE A 157 6.91 5.56 -31.02
C PHE A 157 5.51 6.18 -30.82
N VAL A 158 4.71 6.31 -31.88
CA VAL A 158 3.30 6.70 -31.82
C VAL A 158 2.44 5.45 -31.82
N ILE A 159 1.51 5.35 -30.88
CA ILE A 159 0.64 4.18 -30.68
C ILE A 159 -0.77 4.54 -31.15
N ALA A 160 -1.30 3.81 -32.12
CA ALA A 160 -2.62 4.10 -32.70
C ALA A 160 -3.79 4.03 -31.71
N SER A 161 -3.69 3.19 -30.67
CA SER A 161 -4.70 3.00 -29.64
C SER A 161 -4.65 4.04 -28.51
N TYR A 162 -3.71 4.98 -28.54
CA TYR A 162 -3.59 6.04 -27.55
C TYR A 162 -3.88 7.42 -28.17
N GLY A 163 -4.88 8.11 -27.62
CA GLY A 163 -5.35 9.38 -28.17
C GLY A 163 -5.92 9.23 -29.59
N THR A 164 -5.46 10.06 -30.48
CA THR A 164 -5.88 10.08 -31.90
C THR A 164 -4.99 9.23 -32.83
N GLY A 165 -3.94 8.59 -32.31
CA GLY A 165 -2.92 7.92 -33.13
C GLY A 165 -2.03 8.87 -33.91
N ALA A 166 -2.11 10.17 -33.63
CA ALA A 166 -1.31 11.25 -34.21
C ALA A 166 -0.69 12.12 -33.12
N VAL A 167 0.51 12.60 -33.32
CA VAL A 167 1.24 13.45 -32.38
C VAL A 167 1.78 14.69 -33.12
N MET A 168 1.54 15.83 -32.52
CA MET A 168 2.22 17.07 -32.83
C MET A 168 3.63 17.00 -32.24
N ALA A 169 4.65 16.95 -33.06
CA ALA A 169 6.02 16.83 -32.63
C ALA A 169 6.64 18.19 -32.32
N VAL A 170 7.16 18.32 -31.12
CA VAL A 170 7.76 19.56 -30.58
C VAL A 170 9.18 19.28 -30.07
N PRO A 171 10.15 19.07 -30.93
CA PRO A 171 11.46 18.53 -30.56
C PRO A 171 12.25 19.38 -29.58
N ALA A 172 12.00 20.70 -29.49
CA ALA A 172 12.63 21.54 -28.48
C ALA A 172 12.11 21.23 -27.07
N HIS A 173 10.92 20.56 -26.88
CA HIS A 173 10.21 20.44 -25.61
C HIS A 173 9.75 19.01 -25.27
N ASP A 174 10.07 18.00 -26.12
CA ASP A 174 9.85 16.58 -25.87
C ASP A 174 11.10 15.78 -26.28
N GLU A 175 11.64 14.98 -25.35
CA GLU A 175 12.88 14.21 -25.57
C GLU A 175 12.73 13.18 -26.71
N ARG A 176 11.53 12.58 -26.87
CA ARG A 176 11.27 11.59 -27.93
C ARG A 176 11.30 12.25 -29.31
N ASP A 177 10.71 13.43 -29.39
CA ASP A 177 10.68 14.22 -30.64
C ASP A 177 12.05 14.79 -30.95
N PHE A 178 12.83 15.19 -29.92
CA PHE A 178 14.20 15.66 -30.07
C PHE A 178 15.12 14.60 -30.69
N ASP A 179 15.07 13.37 -30.10
CA ASP A 179 15.85 12.23 -30.58
C ASP A 179 15.48 11.89 -32.05
N PHE A 180 14.19 11.94 -32.40
CA PHE A 180 13.70 11.66 -33.70
C PHE A 180 14.13 12.76 -34.70
N ALA A 181 13.91 14.01 -34.35
CA ALA A 181 14.29 15.16 -35.22
C ALA A 181 15.80 15.19 -35.45
N SER A 182 16.61 14.97 -34.42
CA SER A 182 18.07 14.90 -34.53
C SER A 182 18.52 13.78 -35.45
N LYS A 183 17.90 12.59 -35.35
CA LYS A 183 18.22 11.43 -36.18
C LYS A 183 17.92 11.66 -37.68
N TYR A 184 16.80 12.31 -37.95
CA TYR A 184 16.32 12.49 -39.35
C TYR A 184 16.60 13.89 -39.94
N GLY A 185 17.31 14.75 -39.20
CA GLY A 185 17.69 16.10 -39.66
C GLY A 185 16.47 17.04 -39.79
N ILE A 186 15.43 16.84 -38.97
CA ILE A 186 14.25 17.70 -38.95
C ILE A 186 14.56 18.96 -38.12
N LYS A 187 14.05 20.11 -38.57
CA LYS A 187 14.26 21.38 -37.85
C LYS A 187 13.75 21.33 -36.41
N ILE A 188 14.54 21.87 -35.48
CA ILE A 188 14.16 22.07 -34.07
C ILE A 188 13.85 23.55 -33.90
N LYS A 189 12.66 23.86 -33.34
CA LYS A 189 12.19 25.25 -33.17
C LYS A 189 11.82 25.42 -31.70
N ARG A 190 12.49 26.36 -31.01
CA ARG A 190 12.24 26.65 -29.60
C ARG A 190 11.01 27.56 -29.47
N ALA A 191 10.00 27.13 -28.69
CA ALA A 191 8.81 27.91 -28.37
C ALA A 191 8.79 28.41 -26.94
N LEU A 192 9.55 27.76 -26.02
CA LEU A 192 9.63 28.14 -24.61
C LEU A 192 11.09 28.30 -24.18
N ILE A 193 11.32 29.19 -23.18
CA ILE A 193 12.58 29.30 -22.45
C ILE A 193 12.36 29.18 -20.95
N MET A 194 13.33 28.57 -20.25
CA MET A 194 13.21 28.28 -18.82
C MET A 194 13.55 29.50 -17.93
N GLU A 195 14.26 30.49 -18.46
CA GLU A 195 14.63 31.71 -17.74
C GLU A 195 14.00 32.92 -18.43
N GLU A 196 13.34 33.81 -17.67
CA GLU A 196 12.61 35.01 -18.17
C GLU A 196 13.45 35.94 -19.06
N LYS A 197 14.77 35.89 -18.92
CA LYS A 197 15.73 36.69 -19.70
C LYS A 197 16.76 35.83 -20.46
N GLY A 198 16.44 34.56 -20.69
CA GLY A 198 17.33 33.63 -21.38
C GLY A 198 17.54 34.03 -22.85
N LEU A 199 18.75 33.74 -23.41
CA LEU A 199 19.03 33.89 -24.80
C LEU A 199 18.28 32.82 -25.61
N SER A 200 17.56 33.23 -26.63
CA SER A 200 16.85 32.33 -27.55
C SER A 200 17.81 31.71 -28.59
N SER A 201 18.92 31.07 -28.18
CA SER A 201 19.79 30.39 -29.13
C SER A 201 19.05 29.22 -29.77
N GLU A 202 19.15 29.04 -31.07
CA GLU A 202 18.51 27.94 -31.81
C GLU A 202 19.25 26.60 -31.59
N GLU A 203 20.49 26.62 -31.11
CA GLU A 203 21.28 25.43 -30.83
C GLU A 203 20.91 24.82 -29.49
N MET A 204 20.40 23.58 -29.49
CA MET A 204 20.00 22.83 -28.30
C MET A 204 20.72 21.47 -28.29
N GLU A 205 21.31 21.12 -27.18
CA GLU A 205 21.92 19.81 -26.97
C GLU A 205 20.88 18.74 -26.50
N LYS A 206 19.78 19.19 -25.94
CA LYS A 206 18.67 18.32 -25.41
C LYS A 206 17.37 19.10 -25.37
N ALA A 207 16.27 18.39 -25.31
CA ALA A 207 14.93 18.98 -25.11
C ALA A 207 14.80 19.63 -23.74
N GLU A 208 14.08 20.75 -23.67
CA GLU A 208 13.68 21.45 -22.43
C GLU A 208 12.22 21.16 -22.13
N THR A 209 11.95 20.18 -21.26
CA THR A 209 10.61 19.64 -20.99
C THR A 209 9.83 20.38 -19.92
N ALA A 210 10.48 21.24 -19.12
CA ALA A 210 9.83 22.01 -18.06
C ALA A 210 8.88 23.11 -18.60
N LEU A 211 8.06 23.69 -17.74
CA LEU A 211 7.28 24.88 -18.05
C LEU A 211 8.22 26.07 -18.27
N GLY A 212 7.87 26.95 -19.20
CA GLY A 212 8.69 28.09 -19.54
C GLY A 212 7.87 29.28 -20.04
N TRP A 213 8.58 30.38 -20.37
CA TRP A 213 8.01 31.56 -21.00
C TRP A 213 7.95 31.35 -22.51
N MET A 214 6.84 31.69 -23.12
CA MET A 214 6.69 31.64 -24.60
C MET A 214 7.63 32.63 -25.28
N VAL A 215 8.27 32.17 -26.35
CA VAL A 215 9.19 32.96 -27.18
C VAL A 215 9.05 32.56 -28.63
N ASN A 216 9.53 33.43 -29.52
CA ASN A 216 9.55 33.17 -30.97
C ASN A 216 8.15 32.89 -31.56
N SER A 217 7.09 33.37 -30.96
CA SER A 217 5.75 33.28 -31.51
C SER A 217 5.65 34.17 -32.74
N PRO A 218 5.18 33.65 -33.88
CA PRO A 218 4.96 34.49 -35.09
C PRO A 218 3.68 35.34 -34.98
N ILE A 219 2.93 35.21 -33.89
CA ILE A 219 1.67 35.92 -33.61
C ILE A 219 1.89 36.79 -32.38
N GLU A 220 1.47 38.04 -32.47
CA GLU A 220 1.58 39.03 -31.36
C GLU A 220 0.72 38.61 -30.18
N GLY A 221 1.22 38.86 -28.95
CA GLY A 221 0.50 38.64 -27.68
C GLY A 221 0.77 37.30 -26.97
N PHE A 222 1.59 36.42 -27.56
CA PHE A 222 1.95 35.15 -26.91
C PHE A 222 3.30 35.17 -26.21
N ASP A 223 4.28 35.88 -26.75
CA ASP A 223 5.62 35.94 -26.16
C ASP A 223 5.57 36.58 -24.77
N GLY A 224 6.27 35.98 -23.81
CA GLY A 224 6.30 36.36 -22.41
C GLY A 224 5.20 35.77 -21.55
N LEU A 225 4.24 35.01 -22.08
CA LEU A 225 3.28 34.23 -21.29
C LEU A 225 3.96 33.01 -20.68
N TYR A 226 3.53 32.60 -19.47
CA TYR A 226 4.13 31.50 -18.72
C TYR A 226 3.09 30.47 -18.26
N GLY A 227 3.43 29.20 -18.29
CA GLY A 227 2.70 28.11 -17.64
C GLY A 227 1.24 28.00 -18.08
N GLU A 228 0.29 28.10 -17.14
CA GLU A 228 -1.15 27.93 -17.44
C GLU A 228 -1.74 29.11 -18.24
N ASP A 229 -1.21 30.32 -18.08
CA ASP A 229 -1.63 31.47 -18.90
C ASP A 229 -1.25 31.27 -20.36
N ALA A 230 -0.06 30.73 -20.62
CA ALA A 230 0.40 30.39 -21.97
C ALA A 230 -0.50 29.31 -22.61
N LYS A 231 -0.80 28.24 -21.89
CA LYS A 231 -1.71 27.17 -22.34
C LYS A 231 -3.09 27.72 -22.66
N SER A 232 -3.66 28.50 -21.73
CA SER A 232 -5.00 29.07 -21.87
C SER A 232 -5.10 30.00 -23.08
N ALA A 233 -4.10 30.85 -23.31
CA ALA A 233 -4.06 31.76 -24.46
C ALA A 233 -4.03 31.01 -25.82
N VAL A 234 -3.21 29.93 -25.90
CA VAL A 234 -3.15 29.12 -27.12
C VAL A 234 -4.46 28.37 -27.35
N ILE A 235 -5.06 27.78 -26.29
CA ILE A 235 -6.38 27.13 -26.42
C ILE A 235 -7.43 28.12 -26.91
N GLN A 236 -7.50 29.32 -26.32
CA GLN A 236 -8.48 30.34 -26.68
C GLN A 236 -8.32 30.76 -28.15
N ALA A 237 -7.08 30.90 -28.63
CA ALA A 237 -6.82 31.22 -30.05
C ALA A 237 -7.30 30.11 -30.99
N LEU A 238 -7.04 28.84 -30.63
CA LEU A 238 -7.49 27.67 -31.39
C LEU A 238 -9.02 27.56 -31.42
N GLU A 239 -9.69 27.84 -30.31
CA GLU A 239 -11.17 27.85 -30.22
C GLU A 239 -11.77 28.97 -31.06
N ASN A 240 -11.18 30.18 -31.03
CA ASN A 240 -11.64 31.32 -31.83
C ASN A 240 -11.56 31.05 -33.33
N ASP A 241 -10.52 30.31 -33.77
CA ASP A 241 -10.32 29.95 -35.19
C ASP A 241 -11.03 28.64 -35.57
N GLY A 242 -11.73 27.97 -34.64
CA GLY A 242 -12.36 26.67 -34.87
C GLY A 242 -11.38 25.54 -35.18
N LYS A 243 -10.11 25.68 -34.76
CA LYS A 243 -9.01 24.76 -35.03
C LYS A 243 -8.59 23.91 -33.81
N GLY A 244 -9.30 24.00 -32.74
CA GLY A 244 -9.07 23.14 -31.54
C GLY A 244 -10.02 23.46 -30.41
N THR A 245 -10.02 22.63 -29.41
CA THR A 245 -10.89 22.79 -28.20
C THR A 245 -10.16 22.30 -26.96
N LYS A 246 -10.48 22.91 -25.81
CA LYS A 246 -10.06 22.36 -24.53
C LYS A 246 -10.68 20.98 -24.34
N THR A 247 -9.88 19.97 -24.03
CA THR A 247 -10.34 18.58 -23.96
C THR A 247 -9.69 17.86 -22.80
N ILE A 248 -10.47 16.99 -22.15
CA ILE A 248 -9.94 16.02 -21.16
C ILE A 248 -9.84 14.68 -21.86
N ASN A 249 -8.64 14.11 -21.88
CA ASN A 249 -8.39 12.78 -22.39
C ASN A 249 -8.16 11.80 -21.24
N TRP A 250 -8.58 10.57 -21.43
CA TRP A 250 -8.51 9.50 -20.44
C TRP A 250 -7.63 8.36 -20.95
N LYS A 251 -6.77 7.83 -20.07
CA LYS A 251 -5.96 6.65 -20.37
C LYS A 251 -6.76 5.36 -20.29
N ILE A 252 -7.76 5.32 -19.40
CA ILE A 252 -8.66 4.17 -19.25
C ILE A 252 -9.41 3.88 -20.56
N ARG A 253 -9.48 2.61 -20.90
CA ARG A 253 -10.14 2.13 -22.14
C ARG A 253 -11.43 1.41 -21.83
N PRO A 254 -12.35 1.27 -22.81
CA PRO A 254 -13.53 0.43 -22.65
C PRO A 254 -13.14 -0.98 -22.20
N TRP A 255 -13.89 -1.51 -21.23
CA TRP A 255 -13.65 -2.84 -20.70
C TRP A 255 -14.14 -3.91 -21.66
N LEU A 256 -13.23 -4.68 -22.24
CA LEU A 256 -13.56 -5.82 -23.11
C LEU A 256 -14.09 -6.98 -22.26
N VAL A 257 -15.38 -7.25 -22.33
CA VAL A 257 -16.04 -8.32 -21.56
C VAL A 257 -16.15 -9.65 -22.30
N SER A 258 -16.08 -9.67 -23.61
CA SER A 258 -16.16 -10.90 -24.45
C SER A 258 -15.01 -11.88 -24.17
N ARG A 259 -15.35 -13.13 -23.91
CA ARG A 259 -14.41 -14.25 -23.81
C ARG A 259 -14.89 -15.45 -24.65
N GLN A 260 -14.04 -15.96 -25.52
CA GLN A 260 -14.27 -17.15 -26.33
C GLN A 260 -13.96 -18.41 -25.52
N ARG A 261 -14.66 -18.57 -24.38
CA ARG A 261 -14.46 -19.65 -23.41
C ARG A 261 -15.80 -20.27 -23.00
N TYR A 262 -15.78 -21.55 -22.71
CA TYR A 262 -16.96 -22.25 -22.19
C TYR A 262 -17.35 -21.73 -20.79
N TRP A 263 -16.37 -21.65 -19.88
CA TRP A 263 -16.62 -21.25 -18.51
C TRP A 263 -16.72 -19.71 -18.38
N GLY A 264 -17.90 -19.27 -18.01
CA GLY A 264 -18.26 -17.87 -17.81
C GLY A 264 -19.76 -17.65 -17.93
N THR A 265 -20.25 -16.50 -17.51
CA THR A 265 -21.65 -16.11 -17.67
C THR A 265 -21.94 -15.85 -19.15
N PRO A 266 -22.89 -16.55 -19.79
CA PRO A 266 -23.27 -16.28 -21.18
C PRO A 266 -23.78 -14.85 -21.37
N ILE A 267 -23.41 -14.22 -22.48
CA ILE A 267 -23.95 -12.90 -22.85
C ILE A 267 -25.37 -13.12 -23.41
N PRO A 268 -26.44 -12.55 -22.78
CA PRO A 268 -27.83 -12.90 -23.12
C PRO A 268 -28.33 -12.13 -24.35
N VAL A 269 -27.71 -12.45 -25.52
CA VAL A 269 -28.00 -11.76 -26.77
C VAL A 269 -28.21 -12.76 -27.90
N ILE A 270 -29.09 -12.40 -28.85
CA ILE A 270 -29.41 -13.15 -30.07
C ILE A 270 -29.15 -12.25 -31.29
N HIS A 271 -28.44 -12.77 -32.26
CA HIS A 271 -28.14 -12.14 -33.55
C HIS A 271 -29.11 -12.58 -34.62
N CYS A 272 -29.99 -11.70 -35.07
CA CYS A 272 -30.98 -11.95 -36.12
C CYS A 272 -30.63 -11.15 -37.38
N SER A 273 -30.60 -11.79 -38.53
CA SER A 273 -30.32 -11.13 -39.83
C SER A 273 -31.33 -10.05 -40.22
N LYS A 274 -32.59 -10.16 -39.72
CA LYS A 274 -33.65 -9.17 -39.98
C LYS A 274 -33.78 -8.09 -38.91
N CYS A 275 -33.58 -8.48 -37.65
CA CYS A 275 -33.88 -7.60 -36.52
C CYS A 275 -32.60 -7.02 -35.87
N GLY A 276 -31.41 -7.46 -36.27
CA GLY A 276 -30.14 -7.07 -35.66
C GLY A 276 -29.87 -7.81 -34.36
N VAL A 277 -29.23 -7.11 -33.42
CA VAL A 277 -28.88 -7.61 -32.07
C VAL A 277 -30.08 -7.44 -31.16
N ILE A 278 -30.51 -8.51 -30.48
CA ILE A 278 -31.71 -8.54 -29.63
C ILE A 278 -31.36 -9.19 -28.30
N PRO A 279 -31.75 -8.61 -27.14
CA PRO A 279 -31.62 -9.27 -25.85
C PRO A 279 -32.48 -10.57 -25.81
N VAL A 280 -32.00 -11.54 -25.05
CA VAL A 280 -32.82 -12.72 -24.69
C VAL A 280 -33.99 -12.23 -23.81
N PRO A 281 -35.25 -12.68 -24.08
CA PRO A 281 -36.39 -12.30 -23.23
C PRO A 281 -36.19 -12.73 -21.78
N GLU A 282 -36.72 -11.94 -20.84
CA GLU A 282 -36.57 -12.22 -19.41
C GLU A 282 -37.08 -13.60 -18.99
N GLU A 283 -38.15 -14.06 -19.62
CA GLU A 283 -38.75 -15.40 -19.36
C GLU A 283 -37.84 -16.55 -19.78
N GLN A 284 -36.83 -16.28 -20.59
CA GLN A 284 -35.81 -17.24 -21.05
C GLN A 284 -34.49 -17.12 -20.29
N LEU A 285 -34.41 -16.30 -19.26
CA LEU A 285 -33.28 -16.21 -18.39
C LEU A 285 -33.40 -17.18 -17.20
N PRO A 286 -32.25 -17.70 -16.70
CA PRO A 286 -30.88 -17.52 -17.18
C PRO A 286 -30.59 -18.28 -18.47
N VAL A 287 -29.64 -17.79 -19.28
CA VAL A 287 -29.07 -18.57 -20.38
C VAL A 287 -28.14 -19.62 -19.80
N GLU A 288 -28.57 -20.89 -19.82
CA GLU A 288 -27.76 -21.97 -19.26
C GLU A 288 -26.67 -22.44 -20.25
N LEU A 289 -25.49 -22.77 -19.71
CA LEU A 289 -24.42 -23.40 -20.48
C LEU A 289 -24.81 -24.85 -20.86
N PRO A 290 -24.60 -25.28 -22.13
CA PRO A 290 -24.92 -26.64 -22.56
C PRO A 290 -23.95 -27.63 -21.89
N ARG A 291 -24.46 -28.76 -21.42
CA ARG A 291 -23.65 -29.81 -20.77
C ARG A 291 -22.88 -30.69 -21.73
N ASN A 292 -23.41 -30.86 -22.96
CA ASN A 292 -22.83 -31.70 -24.00
C ASN A 292 -21.97 -30.87 -24.95
N VAL A 293 -20.78 -30.44 -24.50
CA VAL A 293 -19.87 -29.63 -25.29
C VAL A 293 -18.58 -30.39 -25.58
N THR A 294 -18.15 -30.36 -26.84
CA THR A 294 -16.86 -30.93 -27.24
C THR A 294 -15.80 -29.83 -27.20
N PHE A 295 -14.76 -30.03 -26.40
CA PHE A 295 -13.61 -29.14 -26.35
C PHE A 295 -12.63 -29.52 -27.49
N GLY A 296 -12.25 -28.51 -28.29
CA GLY A 296 -11.37 -28.66 -29.43
C GLY A 296 -10.71 -27.34 -29.80
N GLU A 297 -10.50 -27.11 -31.07
CA GLU A 297 -9.99 -25.81 -31.56
C GLU A 297 -11.14 -24.80 -31.60
N GLY A 298 -10.87 -23.59 -31.13
CA GLY A 298 -11.79 -22.43 -31.16
C GLY A 298 -12.69 -22.32 -29.92
N ASN A 299 -13.82 -21.61 -30.08
CA ASN A 299 -14.81 -21.42 -29.01
C ASN A 299 -15.73 -22.63 -28.89
N PRO A 300 -15.72 -23.35 -27.75
CA PRO A 300 -16.53 -24.58 -27.57
C PRO A 300 -18.05 -24.35 -27.71
N LEU A 301 -18.54 -23.16 -27.31
CA LEU A 301 -19.95 -22.81 -27.43
C LEU A 301 -20.37 -22.60 -28.89
N ALA A 302 -19.47 -22.03 -29.72
CA ALA A 302 -19.73 -21.78 -31.14
C ALA A 302 -19.88 -23.07 -31.97
N SER A 303 -19.34 -24.19 -31.49
CA SER A 303 -19.47 -25.50 -32.11
C SER A 303 -20.69 -26.32 -31.61
N CYS A 304 -21.40 -25.82 -30.59
CA CYS A 304 -22.59 -26.47 -30.06
C CYS A 304 -23.85 -25.98 -30.79
N GLU A 305 -24.29 -26.72 -31.81
CA GLU A 305 -25.43 -26.33 -32.65
C GLU A 305 -26.74 -26.09 -31.88
N GLU A 306 -27.02 -26.90 -30.87
CA GLU A 306 -28.19 -26.75 -30.00
C GLU A 306 -28.18 -25.45 -29.20
N PHE A 307 -27.02 -24.99 -28.79
CA PHE A 307 -26.86 -23.73 -28.09
C PHE A 307 -26.92 -22.52 -29.02
N VAL A 308 -26.32 -22.64 -30.20
CA VAL A 308 -26.15 -21.53 -31.14
C VAL A 308 -27.44 -21.24 -31.92
N ASN A 309 -28.13 -22.27 -32.42
CA ASN A 309 -29.25 -22.10 -33.33
C ASN A 309 -30.56 -21.88 -32.51
N VAL A 310 -31.11 -20.68 -32.63
CA VAL A 310 -32.34 -20.28 -31.92
C VAL A 310 -33.28 -19.57 -32.85
N GLU A 311 -34.53 -19.42 -32.45
CA GLU A 311 -35.49 -18.55 -33.12
C GLU A 311 -35.40 -17.14 -32.59
N CYS A 312 -35.53 -16.16 -33.45
CA CYS A 312 -35.57 -14.76 -33.08
C CYS A 312 -36.86 -14.45 -32.28
N PRO A 313 -36.78 -13.99 -31.02
CA PRO A 313 -37.97 -13.73 -30.21
C PRO A 313 -38.87 -12.60 -30.76
N LYS A 314 -38.33 -11.77 -31.65
CA LYS A 314 -39.07 -10.63 -32.24
C LYS A 314 -39.80 -11.01 -33.54
N CYS A 315 -39.20 -11.83 -34.39
CA CYS A 315 -39.78 -12.12 -35.73
C CYS A 315 -39.88 -13.60 -36.09
N GLY A 316 -39.54 -14.55 -35.22
CA GLY A 316 -39.62 -15.99 -35.42
C GLY A 316 -38.65 -16.56 -36.48
N SER A 317 -37.79 -15.71 -37.09
CA SER A 317 -36.81 -16.19 -38.08
C SER A 317 -35.66 -16.91 -37.39
N LYS A 318 -34.97 -17.80 -38.12
CA LYS A 318 -33.72 -18.43 -37.67
C LYS A 318 -32.70 -17.34 -37.27
N ALA A 319 -32.13 -17.50 -36.12
CA ALA A 319 -31.17 -16.58 -35.51
C ALA A 319 -30.05 -17.36 -34.82
N ARG A 320 -29.03 -16.65 -34.35
CA ARG A 320 -27.89 -17.24 -33.67
C ARG A 320 -27.75 -16.62 -32.28
N ARG A 321 -27.63 -17.46 -31.25
CA ARG A 321 -27.27 -17.01 -29.91
C ARG A 321 -25.83 -16.54 -29.89
N GLU A 322 -25.54 -15.52 -29.06
CA GLU A 322 -24.18 -15.13 -28.73
C GLU A 322 -23.43 -16.29 -28.07
N THR A 323 -22.18 -16.52 -28.49
CA THR A 323 -21.36 -17.62 -28.00
C THR A 323 -20.21 -17.16 -27.10
N ASP A 324 -19.99 -15.88 -27.00
CA ASP A 324 -19.05 -15.34 -26.04
C ASP A 324 -19.65 -15.38 -24.63
N THR A 325 -18.81 -15.69 -23.66
CA THR A 325 -19.10 -15.55 -22.24
C THR A 325 -18.49 -14.26 -21.70
N MET A 326 -19.00 -13.79 -20.57
CA MET A 326 -18.46 -12.60 -19.93
C MET A 326 -17.11 -12.87 -19.24
N ASP A 327 -16.26 -11.86 -19.18
CA ASP A 327 -15.09 -11.83 -18.31
C ASP A 327 -15.50 -12.14 -16.87
N THR A 328 -14.73 -12.99 -16.20
CA THR A 328 -14.97 -13.36 -14.80
C THR A 328 -14.98 -12.18 -13.84
N PHE A 329 -14.32 -11.07 -14.18
CA PHE A 329 -14.38 -9.83 -13.40
C PHE A 329 -15.79 -9.20 -13.41
N VAL A 330 -16.66 -9.53 -14.35
CA VAL A 330 -18.07 -9.08 -14.30
C VAL A 330 -18.76 -9.65 -13.07
N ASP A 331 -18.60 -10.95 -12.81
CA ASP A 331 -19.17 -11.61 -11.63
C ASP A 331 -18.55 -11.04 -10.34
N SER A 332 -17.24 -10.81 -10.33
CA SER A 332 -16.52 -10.25 -9.19
C SER A 332 -16.90 -8.80 -8.91
N SER A 333 -17.49 -8.08 -9.88
CA SER A 333 -17.78 -6.65 -9.75
C SER A 333 -19.08 -6.34 -8.99
N TRP A 334 -19.89 -7.38 -8.66
CA TRP A 334 -21.17 -7.17 -7.98
C TRP A 334 -21.59 -8.29 -7.00
N TYR A 335 -20.78 -9.33 -6.79
CA TYR A 335 -21.11 -10.47 -5.92
C TYR A 335 -21.50 -10.03 -4.50
N PHE A 336 -20.86 -8.98 -3.98
CA PHE A 336 -21.15 -8.42 -2.66
C PHE A 336 -22.57 -7.83 -2.56
N MET A 337 -23.11 -7.29 -3.66
CA MET A 337 -24.51 -6.88 -3.73
C MET A 337 -25.44 -8.09 -3.77
N ARG A 338 -25.10 -9.13 -4.55
CA ARG A 338 -25.87 -10.35 -4.60
C ARG A 338 -25.94 -11.06 -3.25
N TYR A 339 -24.88 -11.01 -2.44
CA TYR A 339 -24.83 -11.59 -1.10
C TYR A 339 -25.89 -11.00 -0.16
N THR A 340 -26.28 -9.75 -0.34
CA THR A 340 -27.31 -9.11 0.50
C THR A 340 -28.69 -9.74 0.31
N ASP A 341 -28.97 -10.35 -0.86
CA ASP A 341 -30.24 -10.94 -1.23
C ASP A 341 -30.07 -12.22 -2.06
N ALA A 342 -29.24 -13.15 -1.58
CA ALA A 342 -28.78 -14.33 -2.30
C ALA A 342 -29.91 -15.31 -2.68
N GLN A 343 -31.03 -15.32 -1.95
CA GLN A 343 -32.17 -16.23 -2.19
C GLN A 343 -33.21 -15.65 -3.14
N ASN A 344 -33.03 -14.44 -3.66
CA ASN A 344 -33.95 -13.82 -4.59
C ASN A 344 -33.89 -14.51 -5.95
N ASN A 345 -35.00 -15.16 -6.37
CA ASN A 345 -35.10 -15.87 -7.64
C ASN A 345 -35.78 -15.04 -8.74
N SER A 346 -36.30 -13.86 -8.43
CA SER A 346 -37.04 -13.02 -9.38
C SER A 346 -36.21 -11.89 -9.98
N GLN A 347 -35.17 -11.45 -9.28
CA GLN A 347 -34.28 -10.37 -9.72
C GLN A 347 -32.87 -10.57 -9.13
N CYS A 348 -31.91 -9.79 -9.61
CA CYS A 348 -30.51 -9.88 -9.14
C CYS A 348 -30.38 -9.59 -7.63
N PHE A 349 -31.16 -8.67 -7.11
CA PHE A 349 -31.34 -8.31 -5.69
C PHE A 349 -32.49 -7.31 -5.54
N SER A 350 -33.05 -7.19 -4.34
CA SER A 350 -33.99 -6.14 -4.00
C SER A 350 -33.26 -4.81 -3.79
N LYS A 351 -33.75 -3.74 -4.41
CA LYS A 351 -33.20 -2.38 -4.25
C LYS A 351 -33.16 -1.95 -2.79
N ASP A 352 -34.23 -2.22 -2.03
CA ASP A 352 -34.32 -1.80 -0.63
C ASP A 352 -33.32 -2.54 0.24
N ILE A 353 -33.12 -3.86 -0.02
CA ILE A 353 -32.19 -4.69 0.73
C ILE A 353 -30.74 -4.24 0.45
N VAL A 354 -30.39 -4.03 -0.83
CA VAL A 354 -29.04 -3.55 -1.19
C VAL A 354 -28.79 -2.17 -0.60
N ASN A 355 -29.74 -1.23 -0.71
CA ASN A 355 -29.57 0.11 -0.14
C ASN A 355 -29.48 0.11 1.39
N HIS A 356 -30.01 -0.90 2.07
CA HIS A 356 -29.90 -1.06 3.51
C HIS A 356 -28.52 -1.58 3.95
N TRP A 357 -27.97 -2.59 3.24
CA TRP A 357 -26.75 -3.25 3.63
C TRP A 357 -25.46 -2.63 3.05
N MET A 358 -25.58 -2.03 1.87
CA MET A 358 -24.44 -1.46 1.18
C MET A 358 -24.22 0.01 1.64
N ASN A 359 -23.03 0.53 1.56
CA ASN A 359 -21.82 -0.09 0.98
C ASN A 359 -21.10 -1.00 1.98
N VAL A 360 -20.14 -1.81 1.53
CA VAL A 360 -19.32 -2.63 2.41
C VAL A 360 -18.44 -1.75 3.28
N ASP A 361 -18.52 -1.93 4.62
CA ASP A 361 -17.83 -1.09 5.58
C ASP A 361 -16.31 -1.25 5.48
N PHE A 362 -15.84 -2.50 5.39
CA PHE A 362 -14.42 -2.84 5.33
C PHE A 362 -14.15 -3.95 4.31
N TYR A 363 -13.29 -3.67 3.35
CA TYR A 363 -12.92 -4.60 2.28
C TYR A 363 -11.44 -4.95 2.33
N CYS A 364 -11.11 -6.24 2.27
CA CYS A 364 -9.74 -6.72 2.41
C CYS A 364 -9.33 -7.51 1.16
N GLY A 365 -8.20 -7.16 0.55
CA GLY A 365 -7.70 -7.84 -0.64
C GLY A 365 -6.28 -7.45 -1.02
N GLY A 366 -5.70 -8.18 -1.99
CA GLY A 366 -4.34 -7.91 -2.46
C GLY A 366 -4.24 -6.63 -3.30
N ILE A 367 -3.09 -5.96 -3.22
CA ILE A 367 -2.82 -4.72 -3.96
C ILE A 367 -2.84 -4.91 -5.49
N GLU A 368 -2.63 -6.13 -5.99
CA GLU A 368 -2.72 -6.47 -7.42
C GLU A 368 -4.09 -6.17 -8.03
N HIS A 369 -5.13 -6.07 -7.20
CA HIS A 369 -6.49 -5.75 -7.65
C HIS A 369 -6.78 -4.24 -7.73
N ALA A 370 -5.84 -3.39 -7.31
CA ALA A 370 -6.02 -1.93 -7.29
C ALA A 370 -6.47 -1.38 -8.65
N GLN A 371 -5.84 -1.84 -9.74
CA GLN A 371 -6.09 -1.38 -11.12
C GLN A 371 -6.99 -2.32 -11.94
N MET A 372 -7.52 -3.39 -11.34
CA MET A 372 -8.37 -4.39 -11.99
C MET A 372 -9.73 -4.47 -11.29
N HIS A 373 -9.90 -5.46 -10.41
CA HIS A 373 -11.16 -5.72 -9.72
C HIS A 373 -11.77 -4.49 -9.04
N LEU A 374 -10.95 -3.70 -8.33
CA LEU A 374 -11.47 -2.54 -7.59
C LEU A 374 -12.02 -1.45 -8.53
N ILE A 375 -11.35 -1.17 -9.66
CA ILE A 375 -11.87 -0.22 -10.64
C ILE A 375 -13.15 -0.76 -11.28
N TYR A 376 -13.19 -2.04 -11.65
CA TYR A 376 -14.36 -2.65 -12.25
C TYR A 376 -15.55 -2.70 -11.28
N ALA A 377 -15.33 -3.02 -10.02
CA ALA A 377 -16.39 -3.01 -9.00
C ALA A 377 -16.97 -1.60 -8.79
N ARG A 378 -16.12 -0.57 -8.74
CA ARG A 378 -16.55 0.83 -8.64
C ARG A 378 -17.33 1.27 -9.88
N PHE A 379 -16.81 0.97 -11.07
CA PHE A 379 -17.50 1.23 -12.33
C PHE A 379 -18.88 0.54 -12.38
N TRP A 380 -18.94 -0.75 -12.03
CA TRP A 380 -20.16 -1.54 -12.08
C TRP A 380 -21.22 -1.00 -11.12
N THR A 381 -20.80 -0.62 -9.92
CA THR A 381 -21.68 0.03 -8.94
C THR A 381 -22.30 1.30 -9.51
N LYS A 382 -21.50 2.20 -10.10
CA LYS A 382 -22.01 3.43 -10.70
C LYS A 382 -22.94 3.16 -11.89
N ALA A 383 -22.63 2.17 -12.71
CA ALA A 383 -23.45 1.80 -13.85
C ALA A 383 -24.82 1.22 -13.42
N LEU A 384 -24.85 0.34 -12.40
CA LEU A 384 -26.08 -0.21 -11.85
C LEU A 384 -26.92 0.85 -11.13
N ARG A 385 -26.29 1.82 -10.47
CA ARG A 385 -26.96 3.00 -9.90
C ARG A 385 -27.70 3.80 -11.00
N ASP A 386 -27.02 4.08 -12.10
CA ASP A 386 -27.56 4.91 -13.18
C ASP A 386 -28.73 4.26 -13.92
N ILE A 387 -28.79 2.92 -13.96
CA ILE A 387 -29.96 2.20 -14.46
C ILE A 387 -31.04 1.97 -13.38
N GLY A 388 -30.85 2.50 -12.16
CA GLY A 388 -31.87 2.58 -11.12
C GLY A 388 -32.00 1.35 -10.21
N LEU A 389 -31.06 0.37 -10.27
CA LEU A 389 -31.12 -0.84 -9.45
C LEU A 389 -30.82 -0.58 -7.97
N HIS A 390 -30.07 0.45 -7.64
CA HIS A 390 -29.78 0.93 -6.28
C HIS A 390 -29.40 2.42 -6.28
N SER A 391 -29.05 2.98 -5.12
CA SER A 391 -28.64 4.39 -4.98
C SER A 391 -27.19 4.56 -4.48
N ILE A 392 -26.43 3.49 -4.41
CA ILE A 392 -25.06 3.48 -3.88
C ILE A 392 -24.10 4.03 -4.93
N ASP A 393 -23.17 4.88 -4.53
CA ASP A 393 -22.15 5.45 -5.43
C ASP A 393 -20.84 4.67 -5.43
N GLU A 394 -20.33 4.28 -4.26
CA GLU A 394 -19.10 3.49 -4.11
C GLU A 394 -19.39 2.16 -3.40
N PRO A 395 -18.79 1.04 -3.84
CA PRO A 395 -19.07 -0.28 -3.27
C PRO A 395 -18.45 -0.50 -1.90
N PHE A 396 -17.32 0.13 -1.60
CA PHE A 396 -16.50 -0.10 -0.41
C PHE A 396 -16.16 1.22 0.26
N ASN A 397 -16.34 1.30 1.60
CA ASN A 397 -16.01 2.49 2.39
C ASN A 397 -14.52 2.55 2.71
N GLU A 398 -13.98 1.45 3.20
CA GLU A 398 -12.61 1.33 3.65
C GLU A 398 -11.94 0.10 3.05
N LEU A 399 -10.66 0.24 2.66
CA LEU A 399 -9.90 -0.83 2.02
C LEU A 399 -8.61 -1.09 2.80
N LEU A 400 -8.38 -2.37 3.14
CA LEU A 400 -7.08 -2.83 3.57
C LEU A 400 -6.43 -3.66 2.45
N CYS A 401 -5.27 -3.19 1.96
CA CYS A 401 -4.45 -3.99 1.06
C CYS A 401 -3.38 -4.74 1.83
N GLN A 402 -3.45 -6.06 1.76
CA GLN A 402 -2.45 -6.93 2.39
C GLN A 402 -1.10 -6.79 1.69
N GLY A 403 -0.04 -6.82 2.52
CA GLY A 403 1.34 -6.91 2.04
C GLY A 403 1.62 -8.26 1.37
N MET A 404 2.64 -8.27 0.53
CA MET A 404 3.04 -9.48 -0.19
C MET A 404 3.78 -10.44 0.74
N VAL A 405 3.43 -11.73 0.68
CA VAL A 405 4.21 -12.79 1.31
C VAL A 405 5.25 -13.29 0.33
N ASN A 406 6.51 -13.13 0.71
CA ASN A 406 7.66 -13.52 -0.08
C ASN A 406 8.35 -14.75 0.54
N LYS A 407 9.13 -15.46 -0.27
CA LYS A 407 10.07 -16.47 0.19
C LYS A 407 11.33 -16.45 -0.68
N GLN A 408 12.45 -16.87 -0.12
CA GLN A 408 13.73 -16.91 -0.83
C GLN A 408 13.63 -17.73 -2.11
N ALA A 409 14.23 -17.19 -3.19
CA ALA A 409 14.39 -17.89 -4.47
C ALA A 409 15.76 -17.57 -5.07
N PRO A 410 16.34 -18.47 -5.90
CA PRO A 410 17.61 -18.22 -6.55
C PRO A 410 17.55 -17.01 -7.49
N TRP A 411 18.52 -16.14 -7.41
CA TRP A 411 18.67 -14.93 -8.21
C TRP A 411 20.02 -14.89 -8.91
N CYS A 412 19.99 -14.64 -10.22
CA CYS A 412 21.20 -14.40 -11.00
C CYS A 412 21.43 -12.90 -11.17
N GLU A 413 22.50 -12.38 -10.60
CA GLU A 413 22.85 -10.96 -10.69
C GLU A 413 23.20 -10.53 -12.12
N THR A 414 23.97 -11.35 -12.85
CA THR A 414 24.40 -11.08 -14.24
C THR A 414 23.22 -11.02 -15.21
N CYS A 415 22.26 -11.94 -15.09
CA CYS A 415 21.10 -12.01 -15.97
C CYS A 415 19.92 -11.17 -15.46
N SER A 416 19.99 -10.66 -14.22
CA SER A 416 18.92 -9.93 -13.53
C SER A 416 17.57 -10.70 -13.51
N ILE A 417 17.64 -12.03 -13.26
CA ILE A 417 16.46 -12.91 -13.26
C ILE A 417 16.34 -13.72 -11.97
N THR A 418 15.10 -13.94 -11.53
CA THR A 418 14.76 -14.92 -10.48
C THR A 418 14.47 -16.27 -11.13
N LEU A 419 15.01 -17.35 -10.57
CA LEU A 419 14.88 -18.70 -11.07
C LEU A 419 14.06 -19.57 -10.10
N SER A 420 13.54 -20.71 -10.59
CA SER A 420 12.91 -21.71 -9.75
C SER A 420 13.86 -22.23 -8.67
N VAL A 421 13.30 -22.62 -7.53
CA VAL A 421 14.03 -23.28 -6.44
C VAL A 421 14.74 -24.56 -6.88
N ASP A 422 14.31 -25.18 -7.97
CA ASP A 422 14.97 -26.36 -8.57
C ASP A 422 16.42 -26.05 -9.00
N HIS A 423 16.77 -24.79 -9.20
CA HIS A 423 18.13 -24.36 -9.51
C HIS A 423 18.98 -24.06 -8.26
N MET A 424 18.44 -24.28 -7.06
CA MET A 424 19.17 -24.03 -5.82
C MET A 424 20.42 -24.91 -5.73
N GLY A 425 21.57 -24.31 -5.44
CA GLY A 425 22.86 -25.02 -5.38
C GLY A 425 23.52 -25.27 -6.73
N ASN A 426 22.89 -24.90 -7.85
CA ASN A 426 23.44 -25.01 -9.20
C ASN A 426 23.79 -23.63 -9.76
N PRO A 427 24.72 -23.54 -10.74
CA PRO A 427 25.01 -22.31 -11.44
C PRO A 427 23.79 -21.88 -12.32
N CYS A 428 23.77 -20.60 -12.67
CA CYS A 428 22.72 -20.04 -13.54
C CYS A 428 22.65 -20.76 -14.89
N PRO A 429 21.50 -21.27 -15.32
CA PRO A 429 21.36 -22.00 -16.59
C PRO A 429 21.59 -21.13 -17.84
N HIS A 430 21.59 -19.79 -17.69
CA HIS A 430 21.75 -18.85 -18.81
C HIS A 430 23.17 -18.32 -18.96
N CYS A 431 23.89 -18.06 -17.86
CA CYS A 431 25.23 -17.46 -17.91
C CYS A 431 26.26 -18.26 -17.14
N ASN A 432 25.92 -19.39 -16.54
CA ASN A 432 26.77 -20.22 -15.69
C ASN A 432 27.37 -19.49 -14.46
N GLY A 433 26.82 -18.32 -14.10
CA GLY A 433 27.24 -17.54 -12.93
C GLY A 433 26.66 -18.09 -11.62
N GLU A 434 27.26 -17.69 -10.50
CA GLU A 434 26.76 -18.04 -9.15
C GLU A 434 25.37 -17.46 -8.88
N LEU A 435 24.51 -18.26 -8.25
CA LEU A 435 23.17 -17.83 -7.83
C LEU A 435 23.20 -17.44 -6.35
N ARG A 436 22.56 -16.29 -6.05
CA ARG A 436 22.32 -15.84 -4.68
C ARG A 436 20.84 -16.01 -4.32
N LEU A 437 20.54 -16.14 -3.03
CA LEU A 437 19.15 -16.12 -2.56
C LEU A 437 18.66 -14.69 -2.45
N ARG A 438 17.47 -14.44 -2.96
CA ARG A 438 16.77 -13.16 -2.87
C ARG A 438 15.31 -13.38 -2.50
N SER A 439 14.75 -12.47 -1.70
CA SER A 439 13.31 -12.43 -1.45
C SER A 439 12.54 -12.22 -2.76
N ALA A 440 11.57 -13.09 -3.02
CA ALA A 440 10.73 -13.07 -4.20
C ALA A 440 9.29 -13.43 -3.84
N LYS A 441 8.32 -12.82 -4.53
CA LYS A 441 6.90 -13.19 -4.39
C LYS A 441 6.73 -14.71 -4.55
N MET A 442 5.99 -15.32 -3.63
CA MET A 442 5.64 -16.73 -3.73
C MET A 442 4.86 -17.00 -5.02
N SER A 443 5.32 -17.96 -5.80
CA SER A 443 4.63 -18.39 -7.03
C SER A 443 4.89 -19.86 -7.35
N LYS A 444 3.92 -20.50 -7.95
CA LYS A 444 4.05 -21.90 -8.41
C LYS A 444 5.17 -22.07 -9.42
N SER A 445 5.40 -21.07 -10.28
CA SER A 445 6.46 -21.10 -11.31
C SER A 445 7.88 -21.02 -10.73
N LEU A 446 8.06 -20.42 -9.57
CA LEU A 446 9.31 -20.38 -8.85
C LEU A 446 9.48 -21.57 -7.90
N GLY A 447 8.43 -22.30 -7.60
CA GLY A 447 8.43 -23.41 -6.64
C GLY A 447 8.70 -22.97 -5.18
N ASN A 448 8.66 -21.67 -4.89
CA ASN A 448 8.93 -21.11 -3.57
C ASN A 448 7.67 -20.92 -2.71
N THR A 449 6.59 -21.62 -3.04
CA THR A 449 5.33 -21.62 -2.27
C THR A 449 5.46 -22.45 -1.00
N VAL A 450 4.60 -22.16 -0.02
CA VAL A 450 4.43 -22.94 1.22
C VAL A 450 3.01 -23.46 1.23
N SER A 451 2.83 -24.76 1.47
CA SER A 451 1.51 -25.37 1.64
C SER A 451 1.00 -25.10 3.07
N PRO A 452 -0.16 -24.45 3.23
CA PRO A 452 -0.78 -24.31 4.55
C PRO A 452 -1.05 -25.64 5.23
N GLU A 453 -1.47 -26.67 4.46
CA GLU A 453 -1.81 -28.00 4.97
C GLU A 453 -0.59 -28.65 5.64
N GLU A 454 0.58 -28.64 4.99
CA GLU A 454 1.81 -29.20 5.55
C GLU A 454 2.24 -28.47 6.85
N MET A 455 2.05 -27.16 6.89
CA MET A 455 2.37 -26.37 8.07
C MET A 455 1.38 -26.63 9.21
N ILE A 456 0.11 -26.81 8.91
CA ILE A 456 -0.94 -27.14 9.87
C ILE A 456 -0.71 -28.54 10.47
N GLU A 457 -0.37 -29.54 9.65
CA GLU A 457 -0.02 -30.88 10.13
C GLU A 457 1.17 -30.85 11.08
N LYS A 458 2.20 -30.06 10.78
CA LYS A 458 3.44 -30.01 11.56
C LYS A 458 3.33 -29.18 12.82
N PHE A 459 2.63 -28.04 12.80
CA PHE A 459 2.68 -27.04 13.85
C PHE A 459 1.30 -26.71 14.47
N GLY A 460 0.21 -27.15 13.86
CA GLY A 460 -1.16 -26.79 14.21
C GLY A 460 -1.61 -25.46 13.59
N ALA A 461 -2.91 -25.34 13.36
CA ALA A 461 -3.51 -24.17 12.71
C ALA A 461 -3.25 -22.86 13.51
N ASP A 462 -3.40 -22.89 14.81
CA ASP A 462 -3.20 -21.72 15.67
C ASP A 462 -1.77 -21.18 15.62
N THR A 463 -0.76 -22.07 15.52
CA THR A 463 0.64 -21.63 15.33
C THR A 463 0.84 -20.90 14.01
N VAL A 464 0.24 -21.40 12.92
CA VAL A 464 0.35 -20.77 11.60
C VAL A 464 -0.35 -19.42 11.59
N ARG A 465 -1.54 -19.33 12.20
CA ARG A 465 -2.28 -18.08 12.37
C ARG A 465 -1.48 -17.05 13.17
N LEU A 466 -0.95 -17.46 14.34
CA LEU A 466 -0.08 -16.62 15.17
C LEU A 466 1.13 -16.08 14.38
N PHE A 467 1.81 -16.97 13.66
CA PHE A 467 2.98 -16.58 12.87
C PHE A 467 2.62 -15.51 11.81
N ILE A 468 1.56 -15.72 11.03
CA ILE A 468 1.15 -14.76 9.98
C ILE A 468 0.80 -13.40 10.58
N LEU A 469 0.05 -13.37 11.69
CA LEU A 469 -0.38 -12.12 12.31
C LEU A 469 0.75 -11.39 13.04
N PHE A 470 1.76 -12.12 13.54
CA PHE A 470 2.90 -11.55 14.27
C PHE A 470 4.05 -11.12 13.36
N ALA A 471 4.25 -11.77 12.20
CA ALA A 471 5.42 -11.58 11.33
C ALA A 471 5.52 -10.14 10.78
N ALA A 472 4.39 -9.52 10.42
CA ALA A 472 4.35 -8.14 9.94
C ALA A 472 2.98 -7.52 10.19
N ASN A 473 2.91 -6.19 10.15
CA ASN A 473 1.63 -5.49 10.07
C ASN A 473 0.91 -5.89 8.77
N PRO A 474 -0.41 -6.05 8.73
CA PRO A 474 -1.16 -6.51 7.56
C PRO A 474 -0.85 -5.79 6.25
N THR A 475 -0.56 -4.49 6.30
CA THR A 475 -0.22 -3.68 5.12
C THR A 475 1.24 -3.81 4.65
N ALA A 476 2.10 -4.40 5.48
CA ALA A 476 3.52 -4.56 5.18
C ALA A 476 3.81 -5.93 4.54
N GLY A 477 4.74 -5.96 3.59
CA GLY A 477 5.24 -7.22 3.06
C GLY A 477 6.03 -8.00 4.11
N MET A 478 5.98 -9.33 4.04
CA MET A 478 6.74 -10.21 4.92
C MET A 478 7.53 -11.25 4.14
N ASP A 479 8.66 -11.65 4.70
CA ASP A 479 9.39 -12.82 4.25
C ASP A 479 9.03 -14.03 5.11
N TRP A 480 8.66 -15.13 4.48
CA TRP A 480 8.40 -16.39 5.17
C TRP A 480 9.68 -16.92 5.82
N SER A 481 9.59 -17.27 7.11
CA SER A 481 10.72 -17.80 7.89
C SER A 481 10.29 -19.04 8.69
N ASP A 482 10.84 -20.19 8.35
CA ASP A 482 10.57 -21.44 9.07
C ASP A 482 11.07 -21.37 10.52
N THR A 483 12.19 -20.70 10.77
CA THR A 483 12.71 -20.50 12.14
C THR A 483 11.82 -19.60 13.01
N ALA A 484 11.20 -18.58 12.42
CA ALA A 484 10.22 -17.75 13.11
C ALA A 484 8.93 -18.52 13.42
N LEU A 485 8.49 -19.39 12.49
CA LEU A 485 7.35 -20.27 12.72
C LEU A 485 7.61 -21.23 13.90
N GLU A 486 8.81 -21.86 13.98
CA GLU A 486 9.22 -22.70 15.09
C GLU A 486 9.28 -21.94 16.42
N ALA A 487 9.71 -20.67 16.39
CA ALA A 487 9.70 -19.82 17.59
C ALA A 487 8.28 -19.56 18.09
N ASN A 488 7.33 -19.27 17.18
CA ASN A 488 5.91 -19.12 17.54
C ASN A 488 5.31 -20.43 18.07
N HIS A 489 5.70 -21.58 17.52
CA HIS A 489 5.26 -22.87 18.03
C HIS A 489 5.71 -23.09 19.48
N ARG A 490 6.93 -22.71 19.87
CA ARG A 490 7.38 -22.78 21.27
C ARG A 490 6.53 -21.89 22.20
N VAL A 491 6.12 -20.71 21.73
CA VAL A 491 5.19 -19.85 22.50
C VAL A 491 3.83 -20.54 22.69
N MET A 492 3.30 -21.18 21.66
CA MET A 492 2.05 -21.93 21.75
C MET A 492 2.14 -23.07 22.77
N LEU A 493 3.26 -23.83 22.77
CA LEU A 493 3.50 -24.88 23.77
C LEU A 493 3.59 -24.32 25.20
N GLN A 494 4.19 -23.15 25.39
CA GLN A 494 4.22 -22.47 26.69
C GLN A 494 2.80 -22.06 27.11
N LEU A 495 2.01 -21.47 26.23
CA LEU A 495 0.65 -21.07 26.51
C LEU A 495 -0.22 -22.24 26.94
N LEU A 496 -0.05 -23.45 26.41
CA LEU A 496 -0.77 -24.65 26.82
C LEU A 496 -0.56 -25.01 28.31
N THR A 497 0.54 -24.59 28.93
CA THR A 497 0.84 -24.90 30.35
C THR A 497 0.31 -23.86 31.32
N ILE A 498 0.01 -22.66 30.88
CA ILE A 498 -0.35 -21.51 31.73
C ILE A 498 -1.64 -21.73 32.57
N PRO A 499 -2.74 -22.28 32.00
CA PRO A 499 -3.95 -22.48 32.83
C PRO A 499 -3.70 -23.34 34.06
N ASN A 500 -2.99 -24.43 33.92
CA ASN A 500 -2.68 -25.32 35.04
C ASN A 500 -1.77 -24.63 36.05
N GLN A 501 -0.82 -23.80 35.62
CA GLN A 501 0.04 -23.02 36.49
C GLN A 501 -0.78 -22.01 37.31
N ILE A 502 -1.67 -21.25 36.69
CA ILE A 502 -2.50 -20.23 37.34
C ILE A 502 -3.54 -20.88 38.25
N LEU A 503 -4.14 -22.00 37.89
CA LEU A 503 -5.10 -22.72 38.68
C LEU A 503 -4.45 -23.38 39.91
N SER A 504 -3.14 -23.51 39.96
CA SER A 504 -2.40 -23.99 41.15
C SER A 504 -2.04 -22.89 42.14
N TRP A 505 -2.36 -21.59 41.82
CA TRP A 505 -2.15 -20.49 42.75
C TRP A 505 -2.99 -20.66 44.01
N GLY A 506 -2.46 -20.19 45.16
CA GLY A 506 -3.14 -20.15 46.46
C GLY A 506 -4.27 -19.11 46.47
N ASN A 507 -4.57 -18.65 47.71
CA ASN A 507 -5.58 -17.60 47.88
C ASN A 507 -5.04 -16.44 48.75
N GLU A 508 -3.73 -16.29 48.82
CA GLU A 508 -3.12 -15.19 49.55
C GLU A 508 -3.25 -13.90 48.79
N GLN A 509 -3.74 -12.87 49.45
CA GLN A 509 -3.82 -11.53 48.87
C GLN A 509 -2.51 -10.78 49.13
N SER A 510 -2.06 -10.06 48.15
CA SER A 510 -0.83 -9.26 48.22
C SER A 510 -1.00 -7.91 47.46
N ASP A 511 -0.16 -6.93 47.80
CA ASP A 511 -0.23 -5.61 47.19
C ASP A 511 -0.06 -5.64 45.67
N ILE A 512 0.61 -6.67 45.15
CA ILE A 512 0.81 -6.83 43.70
C ILE A 512 -0.47 -7.26 42.97
N ASP A 513 -1.50 -7.70 43.69
CA ASP A 513 -2.79 -8.04 43.09
C ASP A 513 -3.44 -6.82 42.45
N LEU A 514 -3.38 -5.65 43.07
CA LEU A 514 -3.90 -4.40 42.56
C LEU A 514 -3.18 -4.01 41.26
N TRP A 515 -1.88 -4.29 41.18
CA TRP A 515 -1.14 -4.07 39.91
C TRP A 515 -1.60 -5.03 38.82
N LEU A 516 -1.83 -6.32 39.13
CA LEU A 516 -2.28 -7.26 38.10
C LEU A 516 -3.67 -6.89 37.59
N GLU A 517 -4.59 -6.49 38.47
CA GLU A 517 -5.92 -6.00 38.07
C GLU A 517 -5.84 -4.80 37.15
N ALA A 518 -5.08 -3.78 37.50
CA ALA A 518 -4.86 -2.60 36.70
C ALA A 518 -4.17 -2.94 35.38
N ARG A 519 -3.21 -3.87 35.39
CA ARG A 519 -2.48 -4.32 34.20
C ARG A 519 -3.38 -5.08 33.24
N ILE A 520 -4.27 -5.93 33.70
CA ILE A 520 -5.26 -6.62 32.84
C ILE A 520 -6.15 -5.60 32.16
N LYS A 521 -6.70 -4.62 32.89
CA LYS A 521 -7.50 -3.53 32.32
C LYS A 521 -6.72 -2.79 31.23
N GLN A 522 -5.48 -2.40 31.51
CA GLN A 522 -4.62 -1.70 30.56
C GLN A 522 -4.40 -2.53 29.28
N ARG A 523 -4.11 -3.83 29.41
CA ARG A 523 -3.90 -4.72 28.27
C ARG A 523 -5.13 -4.88 27.41
N VAL A 524 -6.32 -4.90 28.00
CA VAL A 524 -7.58 -4.96 27.25
C VAL A 524 -7.81 -3.67 26.47
N VAL A 525 -7.57 -2.51 27.09
CA VAL A 525 -7.70 -1.22 26.41
C VAL A 525 -6.70 -1.10 25.25
N GLU A 526 -5.43 -1.48 25.48
CA GLU A 526 -4.40 -1.48 24.44
C GLU A 526 -4.76 -2.46 23.29
N PHE A 527 -5.27 -3.64 23.63
CA PHE A 527 -5.70 -4.65 22.66
C PHE A 527 -6.87 -4.14 21.82
N GLN A 528 -7.90 -3.58 22.46
CA GLN A 528 -9.06 -3.01 21.80
C GLN A 528 -8.64 -1.88 20.82
N SER A 529 -7.84 -0.94 21.32
CA SER A 529 -7.32 0.14 20.48
C SER A 529 -6.51 -0.37 19.28
N SER A 530 -5.72 -1.45 19.47
CA SER A 530 -4.98 -2.07 18.38
C SER A 530 -5.91 -2.72 17.36
N MET A 531 -6.97 -3.37 17.80
CA MET A 531 -7.98 -3.97 16.92
C MET A 531 -8.76 -2.91 16.14
N ASP A 532 -9.16 -1.81 16.78
CA ASP A 532 -9.90 -0.71 16.15
C ASP A 532 -9.07 -0.01 15.05
N ASN A 533 -7.74 -0.02 15.21
CA ASN A 533 -6.80 0.54 14.23
C ASN A 533 -6.21 -0.51 13.27
N TYR A 534 -6.71 -1.74 13.26
CA TYR A 534 -6.20 -2.87 12.47
C TYR A 534 -4.71 -3.18 12.68
N ASP A 535 -4.14 -2.78 13.84
CA ASP A 535 -2.78 -3.16 14.25
C ASP A 535 -2.78 -4.57 14.85
N LEU A 536 -3.05 -5.56 14.00
CA LEU A 536 -3.19 -6.96 14.39
C LEU A 536 -1.92 -7.52 15.03
N ARG A 537 -0.76 -7.06 14.58
CA ARG A 537 0.52 -7.44 15.13
C ARG A 537 0.63 -7.03 16.61
N ARG A 538 0.26 -5.78 16.93
CA ARG A 538 0.27 -5.29 18.31
C ARG A 538 -0.74 -6.03 19.19
N ALA A 539 -1.93 -6.30 18.67
CA ALA A 539 -2.93 -7.09 19.39
C ALA A 539 -2.41 -8.50 19.76
N VAL A 540 -1.78 -9.17 18.79
CA VAL A 540 -1.17 -10.49 19.01
C VAL A 540 0.02 -10.41 19.96
N GLU A 541 0.84 -9.36 19.88
CA GLU A 541 1.95 -9.14 20.83
C GLU A 541 1.45 -9.05 22.27
N ILE A 542 0.37 -8.33 22.51
CA ILE A 542 -0.27 -8.22 23.82
C ILE A 542 -0.74 -9.58 24.31
N SER A 543 -1.54 -10.27 23.50
CA SER A 543 -2.21 -11.51 23.92
C SER A 543 -1.27 -12.72 24.04
N HIS A 544 -0.18 -12.80 23.26
CA HIS A 544 0.68 -13.99 23.24
C HIS A 544 2.03 -13.80 23.92
N TYR A 545 2.50 -12.57 24.11
CA TYR A 545 3.86 -12.32 24.62
C TYR A 545 3.86 -11.44 25.87
N GLU A 546 3.10 -10.35 25.88
CA GLU A 546 3.18 -9.40 26.98
C GLU A 546 2.45 -9.89 28.21
N LEU A 547 1.29 -10.51 28.08
CA LEU A 547 0.58 -11.12 29.23
C LEU A 547 1.38 -12.24 29.89
N ILE A 548 2.18 -12.99 29.13
CA ILE A 548 3.13 -13.96 29.72
C ILE A 548 4.16 -13.24 30.60
N LYS A 549 4.71 -12.12 30.13
CA LYS A 549 5.67 -11.31 30.87
C LYS A 549 5.05 -10.71 32.11
N ASP A 550 3.80 -10.25 32.02
CA ASP A 550 3.06 -9.66 33.12
C ASP A 550 2.73 -10.72 34.19
N MET A 551 2.27 -11.92 33.82
CA MET A 551 2.06 -13.05 34.71
C MET A 551 3.36 -13.44 35.43
N ASN A 552 4.47 -13.57 34.71
CA ASN A 552 5.76 -13.90 35.29
C ASN A 552 6.26 -12.82 36.26
N TRP A 553 5.98 -11.56 35.96
CA TRP A 553 6.29 -10.46 36.87
C TRP A 553 5.47 -10.55 38.16
N TYR A 554 4.16 -10.79 38.03
CA TYR A 554 3.26 -10.98 39.18
C TYR A 554 3.76 -12.08 40.14
N ILE A 555 4.07 -13.25 39.58
CA ILE A 555 4.62 -14.38 40.40
C ILE A 555 5.94 -13.99 41.05
N ARG A 556 6.86 -13.33 40.35
CA ARG A 556 8.15 -12.88 40.92
C ARG A 556 7.98 -11.86 42.03
N ARG A 557 6.91 -11.08 42.00
CA ARG A 557 6.55 -10.13 43.05
C ARG A 557 5.85 -10.78 44.22
N GLY A 558 5.69 -12.10 44.22
CA GLY A 558 5.05 -12.86 45.29
C GLY A 558 3.53 -13.00 45.16
N GLY A 559 2.97 -12.71 43.96
CA GLY A 559 1.55 -12.88 43.71
C GLY A 559 1.14 -14.34 43.62
N ASP A 560 0.07 -14.73 44.31
CA ASP A 560 -0.44 -16.10 44.41
C ASP A 560 -1.97 -16.14 44.66
N ASN A 561 -2.70 -15.22 44.05
CA ASN A 561 -4.15 -15.11 44.21
C ASN A 561 -4.90 -15.87 43.10
N GLY A 562 -5.39 -17.09 43.41
CA GLY A 562 -6.10 -17.96 42.47
C GLY A 562 -7.45 -17.40 42.00
N GLY A 563 -8.12 -16.55 42.80
CA GLY A 563 -9.34 -15.85 42.38
C GLY A 563 -9.07 -14.88 41.26
N LEU A 564 -8.06 -14.04 41.41
CA LEU A 564 -7.58 -13.11 40.38
C LEU A 564 -7.01 -13.87 39.16
N GLY A 565 -6.32 -14.99 39.41
CA GLY A 565 -5.83 -15.86 38.35
C GLY A 565 -6.93 -16.40 37.42
N LYS A 566 -8.08 -16.81 37.96
CA LYS A 566 -9.24 -17.24 37.18
C LYS A 566 -9.81 -16.09 36.33
N GLN A 567 -9.87 -14.89 36.89
CA GLN A 567 -10.31 -13.70 36.17
C GLN A 567 -9.32 -13.38 35.01
N LEU A 568 -8.02 -13.44 35.27
CA LEU A 568 -6.98 -13.29 34.23
C LEU A 568 -7.17 -14.31 33.13
N LEU A 569 -7.33 -15.60 33.45
CA LEU A 569 -7.54 -16.65 32.44
C LEU A 569 -8.79 -16.42 31.57
N SER A 570 -9.90 -16.02 32.21
CA SER A 570 -11.13 -15.71 31.50
C SER A 570 -10.94 -14.58 30.51
N THR A 571 -10.36 -13.45 30.91
CA THR A 571 -10.08 -12.31 30.07
C THR A 571 -9.07 -12.67 28.96
N TRP A 572 -8.00 -13.34 29.34
CA TRP A 572 -6.94 -13.73 28.40
C TRP A 572 -7.45 -14.69 27.32
N SER A 573 -8.34 -15.63 27.67
CA SER A 573 -8.97 -16.51 26.69
C SER A 573 -9.71 -15.73 25.60
N HIS A 574 -10.43 -14.67 25.95
CA HIS A 574 -11.09 -13.80 24.98
C HIS A 574 -10.09 -13.09 24.04
N LEU A 575 -8.97 -12.59 24.59
CA LEU A 575 -7.94 -11.94 23.76
C LEU A 575 -7.24 -12.94 22.81
N LEU A 576 -7.06 -14.19 23.23
CA LEU A 576 -6.50 -15.26 22.41
C LEU A 576 -7.47 -15.73 21.30
N SER A 577 -8.79 -15.69 21.56
CA SER A 577 -9.81 -16.29 20.68
C SER A 577 -9.79 -15.77 19.26
N ILE A 578 -9.39 -14.53 19.05
CA ILE A 578 -9.34 -13.86 17.74
C ILE A 578 -8.24 -14.46 16.87
N SER A 579 -7.06 -14.71 17.41
CA SER A 579 -5.90 -15.20 16.67
C SER A 579 -5.68 -16.70 16.78
N THR A 580 -5.90 -17.28 17.97
CA THR A 580 -5.67 -18.70 18.27
C THR A 580 -6.90 -19.34 18.91
N PRO A 581 -7.98 -19.52 18.11
CA PRO A 581 -9.30 -19.92 18.64
C PRO A 581 -9.31 -21.29 19.31
N HIS A 582 -8.54 -22.27 18.82
CA HIS A 582 -8.54 -23.62 19.41
C HIS A 582 -7.87 -23.62 20.78
N LEU A 583 -6.79 -22.86 20.94
CA LEU A 583 -6.14 -22.67 22.24
C LEU A 583 -7.09 -21.97 23.22
N ALA A 584 -7.77 -20.93 22.77
CA ALA A 584 -8.71 -20.17 23.59
C ALA A 584 -9.89 -21.01 24.08
N GLU A 585 -10.47 -21.84 23.20
CA GLU A 585 -11.54 -22.78 23.56
C GLU A 585 -11.05 -23.83 24.59
N GLU A 586 -9.82 -24.33 24.44
CA GLU A 586 -9.27 -25.27 25.42
C GLU A 586 -9.07 -24.61 26.80
N TRP A 587 -8.56 -23.38 26.83
CA TRP A 587 -8.44 -22.61 28.06
C TRP A 587 -9.80 -22.38 28.71
N TRP A 588 -10.79 -21.96 27.88
CA TRP A 588 -12.15 -21.71 28.33
C TRP A 588 -12.81 -22.94 28.95
N ARG A 589 -12.57 -24.13 28.40
CA ARG A 589 -13.01 -25.41 28.94
C ARG A 589 -12.27 -25.75 30.25
N ILE A 590 -10.96 -25.54 30.34
CA ILE A 590 -10.15 -25.84 31.51
C ILE A 590 -10.60 -25.03 32.76
N ILE A 591 -11.01 -23.77 32.54
CA ILE A 591 -11.51 -22.94 33.67
C ILE A 591 -12.95 -23.25 34.08
N GLY A 592 -13.59 -24.26 33.45
CA GLY A 592 -14.88 -24.83 33.88
C GLY A 592 -16.10 -24.30 33.14
N ASN A 593 -15.95 -23.73 31.92
CA ASN A 593 -17.09 -23.31 31.10
C ASN A 593 -17.53 -24.42 30.16
N ASP A 594 -18.84 -24.61 30.02
CA ASP A 594 -19.45 -25.59 29.09
C ASP A 594 -19.83 -24.99 27.72
N SER A 595 -19.91 -23.65 27.62
CA SER A 595 -20.21 -22.96 26.36
C SER A 595 -18.94 -22.76 25.54
N LEU A 596 -19.10 -22.60 24.19
CA LEU A 596 -17.99 -22.14 23.37
C LEU A 596 -17.69 -20.67 23.66
N ILE A 597 -16.41 -20.29 23.77
CA ILE A 597 -16.00 -18.91 23.96
C ILE A 597 -16.44 -18.04 22.76
N ALA A 598 -16.49 -18.62 21.57
CA ALA A 598 -16.99 -17.96 20.35
C ALA A 598 -18.45 -17.48 20.46
N ASN A 599 -19.25 -18.05 21.35
CA ASN A 599 -20.64 -17.68 21.61
C ASN A 599 -20.80 -16.68 22.77
N THR A 600 -19.72 -16.24 23.38
CA THR A 600 -19.74 -15.29 24.49
C THR A 600 -19.50 -13.87 24.00
N VAL A 601 -20.08 -12.91 24.71
CA VAL A 601 -19.82 -11.50 24.45
C VAL A 601 -18.72 -11.02 25.38
N TYR A 602 -17.67 -10.48 24.80
CA TYR A 602 -16.64 -9.80 25.58
C TYR A 602 -17.20 -8.47 26.11
N VAL A 603 -17.14 -8.28 27.41
CA VAL A 603 -17.53 -7.02 28.05
C VAL A 603 -16.26 -6.21 28.29
N PRO A 604 -16.12 -5.01 27.71
CA PRO A 604 -14.97 -4.15 27.97
C PRO A 604 -14.85 -3.87 29.45
N LEU A 605 -13.62 -3.87 29.94
CA LEU A 605 -13.34 -3.47 31.32
C LEU A 605 -13.49 -1.95 31.46
N GLU A 606 -13.69 -1.51 32.70
CA GLU A 606 -13.74 -0.10 33.06
C GLU A 606 -12.42 0.62 32.68
N GLU A 607 -12.49 1.93 32.46
CA GLU A 607 -11.31 2.76 32.27
C GLU A 607 -10.37 2.70 33.48
N ILE A 608 -9.09 2.88 33.22
CA ILE A 608 -8.05 2.89 34.26
C ILE A 608 -8.19 4.18 35.06
N THR A 609 -8.35 4.03 36.39
CA THR A 609 -8.41 5.16 37.32
C THR A 609 -7.02 5.77 37.51
N MET A 610 -6.97 6.99 38.05
CA MET A 610 -5.68 7.64 38.39
C MET A 610 -4.88 6.84 39.42
N ALA A 611 -5.56 6.18 40.39
CA ALA A 611 -4.91 5.33 41.40
C ALA A 611 -4.29 4.08 40.75
N GLU A 612 -5.03 3.40 39.87
CA GLU A 612 -4.54 2.25 39.15
C GLU A 612 -3.37 2.64 38.24
N GLN A 613 -3.43 3.84 37.58
CA GLN A 613 -2.33 4.34 36.77
C GLN A 613 -1.07 4.58 37.60
N ALA A 614 -1.19 5.11 38.82
CA ALA A 614 -0.05 5.29 39.73
C ALA A 614 0.61 3.95 40.07
N ILE A 615 -0.17 2.91 40.40
CA ILE A 615 0.35 1.57 40.64
C ILE A 615 1.07 0.97 39.44
N LEU A 616 0.55 1.18 38.22
CA LEU A 616 1.20 0.75 36.99
C LEU A 616 2.52 1.48 36.75
N ASP A 617 2.58 2.75 37.11
CA ASP A 617 3.75 3.61 36.99
C ASP A 617 4.86 3.21 37.95
N ASP A 618 4.51 2.92 39.19
CA ASP A 618 5.44 2.46 40.23
C ASP A 618 6.13 1.15 39.82
N GLU A 619 5.37 0.16 39.37
CA GLU A 619 5.93 -1.10 38.91
C GLU A 619 6.72 -0.98 37.59
N TYR A 620 6.38 -0.02 36.72
CA TYR A 620 7.19 0.29 35.52
C TYR A 620 8.58 0.83 35.90
N VAL A 621 8.64 1.80 36.82
CA VAL A 621 9.89 2.34 37.35
C VAL A 621 10.70 1.27 38.03
N MET A 622 10.04 0.44 38.89
CA MET A 622 10.67 -0.66 39.59
C MET A 622 11.33 -1.68 38.64
N LYS A 623 10.63 -2.09 37.59
CA LYS A 623 11.19 -2.97 36.52
C LYS A 623 12.46 -2.39 35.91
N ASN A 624 12.43 -1.11 35.51
CA ASN A 624 13.55 -0.42 34.90
C ASN A 624 14.76 -0.34 35.83
N ILE A 625 14.55 -0.01 37.10
CA ILE A 625 15.63 0.07 38.11
C ILE A 625 16.23 -1.33 38.35
N LEU A 626 15.42 -2.37 38.47
CA LEU A 626 15.88 -3.73 38.63
C LEU A 626 16.72 -4.22 37.42
N GLU A 627 16.27 -3.94 36.20
CA GLU A 627 17.04 -4.28 35.00
C GLU A 627 18.40 -3.56 34.93
N ASN A 628 18.41 -2.28 35.26
CA ASN A 628 19.64 -1.49 35.34
C ASN A 628 20.57 -2.01 36.44
N ALA A 629 20.03 -2.33 37.63
CA ALA A 629 20.78 -2.90 38.70
C ALA A 629 21.44 -4.25 38.30
N ARG A 630 20.72 -5.12 37.60
CA ARG A 630 21.27 -6.38 37.07
C ARG A 630 22.43 -6.15 36.08
N LYS A 631 22.26 -5.20 35.14
CA LYS A 631 23.31 -4.85 34.19
C LYS A 631 24.58 -4.35 34.90
N VAL A 632 24.41 -3.43 35.86
CA VAL A 632 25.51 -2.88 36.65
C VAL A 632 26.16 -3.96 37.50
N LYS A 633 25.36 -4.88 38.13
CA LYS A 633 25.87 -6.02 38.91
C LYS A 633 26.82 -6.88 38.08
N SER A 634 26.40 -7.28 36.88
CA SER A 634 27.22 -8.08 35.95
C SER A 634 28.53 -7.43 35.58
N ILE A 635 28.58 -6.08 35.54
CA ILE A 635 29.81 -5.32 35.28
C ILE A 635 30.68 -5.22 36.55
N ALA A 636 30.05 -4.89 37.68
CA ALA A 636 30.75 -4.74 38.95
C ALA A 636 31.45 -6.02 39.41
N GLU A 637 30.80 -7.19 39.28
CA GLU A 637 31.35 -8.49 39.65
C GLU A 637 32.60 -8.90 38.87
N ARG A 638 32.91 -8.25 37.73
CA ARG A 638 34.16 -8.44 36.98
C ARG A 638 35.34 -7.69 37.63
N HIS A 639 35.05 -6.76 38.54
CA HIS A 639 36.04 -5.93 39.22
C HIS A 639 36.05 -6.08 40.74
N LEU A 640 35.17 -6.90 41.29
CA LEU A 640 35.12 -7.26 42.70
C LEU A 640 35.84 -8.60 42.94
N ASP A 641 36.42 -8.77 44.11
CA ASP A 641 37.07 -10.04 44.54
C ASP A 641 36.07 -11.13 44.94
N GLY A 642 34.87 -11.09 44.42
CA GLY A 642 33.80 -12.03 44.70
C GLY A 642 32.41 -11.54 44.22
N PRO A 643 31.34 -12.31 44.53
CA PRO A 643 29.99 -11.87 44.18
C PRO A 643 29.60 -10.62 44.96
N ALA A 644 28.93 -9.68 44.29
CA ALA A 644 28.41 -8.49 44.92
C ALA A 644 27.35 -8.86 45.99
N ARG A 645 27.52 -8.35 47.22
CA ARG A 645 26.65 -8.63 48.34
C ARG A 645 25.84 -7.42 48.80
N LYS A 646 26.28 -6.23 48.47
CA LYS A 646 25.67 -4.96 48.88
C LYS A 646 25.37 -4.09 47.68
N LEU A 647 24.18 -3.49 47.68
CA LEU A 647 23.74 -2.50 46.70
C LEU A 647 23.42 -1.18 47.37
N THR A 648 24.00 -0.11 46.90
CA THR A 648 23.59 1.26 47.27
C THR A 648 22.92 1.92 46.05
N LEU A 649 21.68 2.36 46.25
CA LEU A 649 20.93 3.15 45.27
C LEU A 649 20.87 4.60 45.78
N THR A 650 21.43 5.52 45.00
CA THR A 650 21.40 6.94 45.33
C THR A 650 20.44 7.67 44.41
N ILE A 651 19.41 8.26 44.96
CA ILE A 651 18.37 8.97 44.22
C ILE A 651 18.88 10.37 43.84
N SER A 652 18.46 10.84 42.69
CA SER A 652 18.84 12.18 42.19
C SER A 652 18.29 13.30 43.10
N PRO A 653 19.04 14.40 43.28
CA PRO A 653 18.56 15.53 44.07
C PRO A 653 17.35 16.20 43.39
N ALA A 654 16.48 16.81 44.20
CA ALA A 654 15.24 17.43 43.77
C ALA A 654 15.45 18.48 42.65
N TRP A 655 16.54 19.22 42.68
CA TRP A 655 16.86 20.22 41.62
C TRP A 655 17.07 19.58 40.23
N LYS A 656 17.61 18.35 40.16
CA LYS A 656 17.76 17.65 38.88
C LYS A 656 16.40 17.26 38.26
N ARG A 657 15.45 16.84 39.09
CA ARG A 657 14.08 16.55 38.62
C ARG A 657 13.43 17.81 38.06
N LYS A 658 13.56 18.92 38.80
CA LYS A 658 13.04 20.22 38.35
C LYS A 658 13.66 20.67 37.02
N LEU A 659 14.96 20.51 36.89
CA LEU A 659 15.68 20.81 35.66
C LEU A 659 15.27 19.89 34.51
N ALA A 660 15.07 18.59 34.76
CA ALA A 660 14.56 17.63 33.78
C ALA A 660 13.13 17.99 33.32
N THR A 661 12.25 18.35 34.25
CA THR A 661 10.89 18.81 33.96
C THR A 661 10.91 20.02 33.03
N MET A 662 11.66 21.04 33.37
CA MET A 662 11.82 22.24 32.52
C MET A 662 12.36 21.90 31.13
N ALA A 663 13.30 20.96 31.04
CA ALA A 663 13.86 20.52 29.76
C ALA A 663 12.84 19.73 28.93
N ILE A 664 12.02 18.88 29.55
CA ILE A 664 10.95 18.13 28.89
C ILE A 664 9.86 19.07 28.34
N GLU A 665 9.39 20.00 29.17
CA GLU A 665 8.40 21.01 28.75
C GLU A 665 8.92 21.85 27.58
N PHE A 666 10.20 22.21 27.63
CA PHE A 666 10.85 22.97 26.58
C PHE A 666 10.95 22.19 25.26
N VAL A 667 11.32 20.90 25.32
CA VAL A 667 11.38 20.00 24.16
C VAL A 667 9.99 19.85 23.52
N ASN A 668 8.97 19.67 24.34
CA ASN A 668 7.58 19.55 23.88
C ASN A 668 7.04 20.85 23.25
N GLY A 669 7.54 22.01 23.71
CA GLY A 669 7.19 23.32 23.17
C GLY A 669 7.94 23.77 21.90
N GLY A 670 8.84 22.94 21.37
CA GLY A 670 9.56 23.20 20.10
C GLY A 670 10.59 24.34 20.18
N GLY A 671 11.10 24.68 21.37
CA GLY A 671 12.04 25.76 21.58
C GLY A 671 13.49 25.47 21.13
N ASN A 672 14.34 26.51 21.07
CA ASN A 672 15.76 26.37 20.75
C ASN A 672 16.66 26.48 21.99
N VAL A 673 17.85 25.90 21.95
CA VAL A 673 18.78 25.80 23.09
C VAL A 673 19.08 27.17 23.73
N LYS A 674 19.13 28.27 22.95
CA LYS A 674 19.41 29.63 23.52
C LYS A 674 18.26 30.09 24.41
N LEU A 675 17.02 29.82 24.04
CA LEU A 675 15.84 30.16 24.82
C LEU A 675 15.81 29.36 26.12
N PHE A 676 16.07 28.04 26.05
CA PHE A 676 16.19 27.17 27.23
C PHE A 676 17.22 27.69 28.22
N MET A 677 18.42 28.02 27.74
CA MET A 677 19.48 28.60 28.58
C MET A 677 19.10 29.96 29.22
N SER A 678 18.27 30.75 28.54
CA SER A 678 17.72 31.99 29.08
C SER A 678 16.73 31.74 30.19
N GLN A 679 15.82 30.76 30.02
CA GLN A 679 14.85 30.37 31.05
C GLN A 679 15.51 29.80 32.30
N LEU A 680 16.55 28.97 32.15
CA LEU A 680 17.31 28.45 33.28
C LEU A 680 17.96 29.53 34.13
N LYS A 681 18.53 30.57 33.51
CA LYS A 681 19.14 31.69 34.22
C LYS A 681 18.14 32.55 34.96
N GLN A 682 16.87 32.51 34.61
CA GLN A 682 15.77 33.24 35.25
C GLN A 682 15.02 32.41 36.31
N SER A 683 15.31 31.10 36.39
CA SER A 683 14.70 30.20 37.36
C SER A 683 15.45 30.23 38.71
N GLU A 684 14.82 29.73 39.74
CA GLU A 684 15.44 29.54 41.06
C GLU A 684 16.65 28.58 41.01
N LEU A 685 16.80 27.78 39.98
CA LEU A 685 17.97 26.93 39.77
C LEU A 685 19.23 27.71 39.47
N ALA A 686 19.14 29.02 39.23
CA ALA A 686 20.30 29.90 39.04
C ALA A 686 21.09 30.12 40.34
N GLU A 687 20.49 29.85 41.52
CA GLU A 687 21.11 29.93 42.83
C GLU A 687 21.95 28.68 43.20
N LEU A 688 21.89 27.62 42.35
CA LEU A 688 22.70 26.41 42.59
C LEU A 688 24.20 26.70 42.52
N GLU A 689 24.95 26.05 43.38
CA GLU A 689 26.43 26.06 43.29
C GLU A 689 26.84 25.48 41.93
N ASN A 690 27.72 26.16 41.20
CA ASN A 690 28.11 25.80 39.83
C ASN A 690 27.00 25.81 38.78
N ALA A 691 25.91 26.58 38.95
CA ALA A 691 24.78 26.66 38.02
C ALA A 691 25.21 26.82 36.55
N GLY A 692 26.25 27.61 36.27
CA GLY A 692 26.75 27.82 34.90
C GLY A 692 27.26 26.52 34.21
N GLU A 693 27.97 25.69 34.96
CA GLU A 693 28.48 24.39 34.45
C GLU A 693 27.34 23.38 34.26
N ILE A 694 26.44 23.34 35.24
CA ILE A 694 25.24 22.50 35.22
C ILE A 694 24.37 22.82 33.97
N PHE A 695 24.07 24.11 33.78
CA PHE A 695 23.28 24.55 32.63
C PHE A 695 23.99 24.30 31.30
N GLY A 696 25.31 24.49 31.24
CA GLY A 696 26.12 24.17 30.09
C GLY A 696 26.09 22.69 29.72
N PHE A 697 26.17 21.81 30.71
CA PHE A 697 26.04 20.35 30.53
C PHE A 697 24.65 19.97 30.03
N TRP A 698 23.59 20.49 30.68
CA TRP A 698 22.21 20.17 30.31
C TRP A 698 21.86 20.69 28.92
N GLY A 699 22.21 21.91 28.57
CA GLY A 699 21.93 22.46 27.26
C GLY A 699 22.67 21.76 26.12
N LYS A 700 23.92 21.33 26.35
CA LYS A 700 24.76 20.72 25.30
C LYS A 700 24.62 19.20 25.20
N LYS A 701 24.49 18.49 26.33
CA LYS A 701 24.51 17.03 26.37
C LYS A 701 23.17 16.39 26.70
N MET A 702 22.44 16.94 27.69
CA MET A 702 21.20 16.32 28.16
C MET A 702 19.99 16.65 27.26
N LEU A 703 19.83 17.89 26.85
CA LEU A 703 18.69 18.28 26.01
C LEU A 703 18.57 17.43 24.74
N PRO A 704 19.65 17.14 23.99
CA PRO A 704 19.58 16.23 22.84
C PRO A 704 19.22 14.78 23.21
N GLN A 705 19.51 14.35 24.44
CA GLN A 705 19.12 13.01 24.92
C GLN A 705 17.65 12.95 25.30
N ILE A 706 17.10 14.01 25.89
CA ILE A 706 15.70 14.10 26.30
C ILE A 706 14.75 13.96 25.09
N PHE A 707 15.16 14.41 23.91
CA PHE A 707 14.40 14.15 22.67
C PHE A 707 14.21 12.66 22.40
N LYS A 708 15.14 11.80 22.85
CA LYS A 708 15.14 10.36 22.64
C LYS A 708 14.46 9.57 23.77
N TRP A 709 14.14 10.24 24.89
CA TRP A 709 13.43 9.57 25.97
C TRP A 709 12.02 9.21 25.52
N ASP A 710 11.56 8.04 25.94
CA ASP A 710 10.18 7.63 25.69
C ASP A 710 9.19 8.56 26.43
N ASP A 711 7.98 8.65 25.89
CA ASP A 711 6.99 9.59 26.40
C ASP A 711 6.50 9.21 27.81
N LYS A 712 6.52 7.91 28.15
CA LYS A 712 6.20 7.43 29.49
C LYS A 712 7.19 7.94 30.51
N SER A 713 8.49 7.82 30.27
CA SER A 713 9.54 8.34 31.15
C SER A 713 9.43 9.87 31.30
N LYS A 714 9.16 10.61 30.23
CA LYS A 714 8.93 12.06 30.29
C LYS A 714 7.74 12.40 31.21
N LEU A 715 6.62 11.68 31.05
CA LEU A 715 5.41 11.90 31.85
C LEU A 715 5.68 11.62 33.35
N LEU A 716 6.38 10.56 33.68
CA LEU A 716 6.69 10.19 35.05
C LEU A 716 7.65 11.18 35.74
N ILE A 717 8.61 11.73 35.00
CA ILE A 717 9.54 12.74 35.52
C ILE A 717 8.81 14.06 35.83
N THR A 718 7.86 14.45 34.98
CA THR A 718 7.03 15.65 35.20
C THR A 718 5.91 15.44 36.21
N GLY A 719 5.60 14.19 36.55
CA GLY A 719 4.58 13.80 37.55
C GLY A 719 5.04 13.90 39.00
N ALA A 720 4.18 13.49 39.91
CA ALA A 720 4.35 13.60 41.38
C ALA A 720 4.90 12.32 42.04
N MET A 721 5.51 11.38 41.27
CA MET A 721 6.03 10.12 41.84
C MET A 721 7.13 10.36 42.87
N ASP A 722 7.03 9.74 44.06
CA ASP A 722 8.09 9.71 45.03
C ASP A 722 8.97 8.46 44.86
N GLU A 723 10.12 8.66 44.23
CA GLU A 723 11.09 7.59 43.90
C GLU A 723 11.73 7.02 45.19
N LEU A 724 11.86 7.84 46.21
CA LEU A 724 12.44 7.42 47.48
C LEU A 724 11.51 6.46 48.24
N GLU A 725 10.25 6.85 48.38
CA GLU A 725 9.22 6.04 49.04
C GLU A 725 9.05 4.72 48.27
N LEU A 726 8.91 4.74 46.96
CA LEU A 726 8.80 3.54 46.12
C LEU A 726 9.94 2.54 46.38
N LEU A 727 11.18 3.01 46.38
CA LEU A 727 12.34 2.12 46.55
C LEU A 727 12.44 1.59 47.99
N PHE A 728 12.10 2.40 49.00
CA PHE A 728 12.04 1.91 50.40
C PHE A 728 11.04 0.78 50.56
N GLU A 729 9.85 0.93 50.03
CA GLU A 729 8.81 -0.12 50.08
C GLU A 729 9.22 -1.40 49.37
N ARG A 730 10.00 -1.30 48.29
CA ARG A 730 10.44 -2.43 47.43
C ARG A 730 11.84 -2.95 47.77
N LYS A 731 12.45 -2.49 48.82
CA LYS A 731 13.84 -2.81 49.25
C LYS A 731 14.08 -4.31 49.40
N ASP A 732 13.17 -5.03 50.11
CA ASP A 732 13.31 -6.46 50.36
C ASP A 732 13.15 -7.28 49.06
N PHE A 733 12.28 -6.85 48.19
CA PHE A 733 12.15 -7.45 46.84
C PHE A 733 13.44 -7.30 46.04
N LEU A 734 14.04 -6.11 46.00
CA LEU A 734 15.32 -5.88 45.33
C LEU A 734 16.43 -6.73 45.91
N LYS A 735 16.49 -6.84 47.21
CA LYS A 735 17.45 -7.68 47.93
C LYS A 735 17.35 -9.16 47.52
N SER A 736 16.12 -9.70 47.51
CA SER A 736 15.84 -11.09 47.10
C SER A 736 16.18 -11.35 45.65
N GLU A 737 15.67 -10.49 44.75
CA GLU A 737 15.82 -10.64 43.28
C GLU A 737 17.25 -10.52 42.80
N LEU A 738 18.07 -9.76 43.49
CA LEU A 738 19.48 -9.56 43.16
C LEU A 738 20.41 -10.49 43.95
N GLY A 739 19.87 -11.29 44.89
CA GLY A 739 20.65 -12.22 45.71
C GLY A 739 21.69 -11.48 46.57
N LEU A 740 21.27 -10.42 47.27
CA LEU A 740 22.14 -9.57 48.07
C LEU A 740 21.92 -9.77 49.57
N ASP A 741 22.96 -9.43 50.35
CA ASP A 741 22.85 -9.41 51.80
C ASP A 741 22.26 -8.07 52.31
N GLU A 742 22.51 -6.98 51.58
CA GLU A 742 22.07 -5.64 51.98
C GLU A 742 21.72 -4.77 50.74
N VAL A 743 20.63 -3.99 50.84
CA VAL A 743 20.28 -2.91 49.91
C VAL A 743 20.14 -1.61 50.71
N ILE A 744 20.85 -0.57 50.34
CA ILE A 744 20.79 0.75 50.96
C ILE A 744 20.21 1.72 49.94
N ILE A 745 19.24 2.52 50.39
CA ILE A 745 18.61 3.57 49.56
C ILE A 745 18.86 4.88 50.29
N VAL A 746 19.45 5.84 49.57
CA VAL A 746 19.81 7.14 50.12
C VAL A 746 19.47 8.28 49.18
N SER A 747 19.18 9.43 49.74
CA SER A 747 19.17 10.69 48.95
C SER A 747 20.60 11.09 48.63
N SER A 748 20.78 11.68 47.45
CA SER A 748 22.11 12.26 47.09
C SER A 748 22.54 13.38 48.04
N GLU A 749 21.64 13.95 48.81
CA GLU A 749 21.94 15.00 49.80
C GLU A 749 22.57 14.40 51.07
N ASP A 750 22.30 13.11 51.34
CA ASP A 750 22.74 12.40 52.58
C ASP A 750 24.00 11.55 52.35
N ASN A 751 24.44 11.36 51.13
CA ASN A 751 25.53 10.43 50.77
C ASN A 751 26.82 11.14 50.36
N LEU A 752 27.85 10.97 51.18
CA LEU A 752 29.19 11.53 50.95
C LEU A 752 30.12 10.55 50.19
N ASP A 753 29.65 9.97 49.05
CA ASP A 753 30.49 9.10 48.24
C ASP A 753 31.61 9.88 47.52
N GLU A 754 32.86 9.65 47.93
CA GLU A 754 34.06 10.26 47.33
C GLU A 754 34.32 9.81 45.86
N SER A 755 33.64 8.74 45.39
CA SER A 755 33.85 8.21 44.02
C SER A 755 33.25 9.07 42.90
N GLY A 756 32.41 10.06 43.25
CA GLY A 756 31.72 10.93 42.29
C GLY A 756 30.62 10.25 41.48
N ARG A 757 30.35 8.97 41.69
CA ARG A 757 29.30 8.23 40.98
C ARG A 757 27.88 8.70 41.31
N ILE A 758 27.70 9.30 42.48
CA ILE A 758 26.45 9.96 42.89
C ILE A 758 26.00 11.00 41.88
N ASN A 759 26.93 11.69 41.23
CA ASN A 759 26.61 12.69 40.20
C ASN A 759 25.94 12.10 38.97
N SER A 760 26.02 10.77 38.76
CA SER A 760 25.33 10.10 37.66
C SER A 760 23.84 9.87 37.89
N ALA A 761 23.35 10.03 39.13
CA ALA A 761 21.93 9.85 39.42
C ALA A 761 21.07 10.85 38.63
N MET A 762 20.04 10.33 37.97
CA MET A 762 19.04 11.08 37.23
C MET A 762 17.64 10.71 37.72
N PRO A 763 16.62 11.55 37.52
CA PRO A 763 15.26 11.19 37.88
C PRO A 763 14.86 9.86 37.23
N LEU A 764 14.26 8.94 38.02
CA LEU A 764 13.90 7.55 37.69
C LEU A 764 15.08 6.64 37.30
N SER A 765 16.31 7.10 37.49
CA SER A 765 17.52 6.36 37.22
C SER A 765 18.55 6.62 38.33
N PRO A 766 18.39 5.98 39.51
CA PRO A 766 19.31 6.17 40.63
C PRO A 766 20.73 5.76 40.27
N ALA A 767 21.71 6.35 40.93
CA ALA A 767 23.08 5.85 40.83
C ALA A 767 23.19 4.51 41.54
N ILE A 768 23.82 3.54 40.87
CA ILE A 768 23.90 2.15 41.29
C ILE A 768 25.34 1.80 41.65
N ILE A 769 25.59 1.45 42.91
CA ILE A 769 26.93 1.09 43.41
C ILE A 769 26.85 -0.28 44.08
N TYR A 770 27.66 -1.23 43.68
CA TYR A 770 27.82 -2.54 44.27
C TYR A 770 29.11 -2.66 45.09
N ALA A 771 29.04 -3.39 46.23
CA ALA A 771 30.17 -3.73 47.05
C ALA A 771 30.10 -5.21 47.51
#